data_f604d1fa26f2d7e87c99925822a3b191
#
_entry.id   f604d1fa26f2d7e87c99925822a3b191
#
_cell.length_a   1.000
_cell.length_b   1.000
_cell.length_c   1.000
_cell.angle_alpha   90.00
_cell.angle_beta   90.00
_cell.angle_gamma   90.00
#
_symmetry.space_group_name_H-M   'P 1'
#
loop_
_entity.id
_entity.type
_entity.pdbx_description
1 polymer ?
#
loop_
_entity_poly.entity_id
_entity_poly.type
_entity_poly.pdbx_seq_one_letter_code
_entity_poly.pdbx_strand_id
1 'polypeptide(L)'
;MKNHWIRYWGALTAALLFCTTTVFPIAMHPSADSLEDLEISGTDQNYTFERTGDSVVLTSYTGTETKVSVPATVKVFQTGSTSQFQELPVTALSCTFYYNENITTVTVPVSITIIGDSTFQGCTNLTEVHLSASTQEIGEAAFAQCTALSNLELPASLTTLGTAAFSHCSSLQKIQIPDSVTVLNDSTFWSCSSLTTVQFPKNLKRIEASAFSECTSLSHLELPGTLTFIGEGAFSRCTSLQELSMPDSITTLGTHSFSSCSALKSVRISCRLSELPNSTFSSCTELTRVTIPDSIQSIGGSAFDECTSLMDVQFGKGLTTIGDSAFAWCTALRSLQFPEGLTTIGDGAFAGNVLYNKTMHLTSISFPDTLVEIGERAFAENEDLTDITLPPSLKKIGQDAFTSCSNLTTVHMQEGLESIGAGAFSNTNLHAIRIPDSVEEIEENAFFNTTNTCLIDLGNGVQYIGDYAFEIAEGSSISSIFVPESVTFLGSASLGYFAKNTGGFYDLTPLTPFVLSGKKGSEAEAYAKQQTLSFTAADAAPTMTAYRDAATGIIVSVPASGLTLQVTVDTTGTPKQATASFLGIYDIQFTDAQQQPYTPPYMQIQFPSAPQIRSYQVSYPNATASPAVESYWPQNGVLTLYTTHQQIQLDSISLLPGDVNADGSVTLADLLMLQRYLLHDGTIFAPDQADYNTDGSCNGLDLTILKRTLIGS
;
A
#
# COMPACT_ATOMS: atom_id res chain seq x y z
N MET A 1 2.74 -25.64 1.85
CA MET A 1 1.69 -24.79 2.45
C MET A 1 1.46 -25.16 3.93
N LYS A 2 2.40 -24.87 4.80
CA LYS A 2 2.26 -24.93 6.28
C LYS A 2 3.58 -24.40 6.83
N ASN A 3 3.74 -23.12 7.08
CA ASN A 3 4.72 -22.56 8.03
C ASN A 3 4.88 -21.03 8.02
N HIS A 4 4.04 -20.26 7.29
CA HIS A 4 4.16 -18.77 7.32
C HIS A 4 3.04 -18.03 8.08
N TRP A 5 2.05 -18.72 8.65
CA TRP A 5 0.89 -18.11 9.34
C TRP A 5 1.06 -17.91 10.85
N ILE A 6 2.24 -18.19 11.44
CA ILE A 6 2.45 -18.15 12.90
C ILE A 6 3.19 -16.87 13.37
N ARG A 7 3.59 -15.97 12.49
CA ARG A 7 4.32 -14.75 12.92
C ARG A 7 3.46 -13.51 13.19
N TYR A 8 2.18 -13.50 12.83
CA TYR A 8 1.29 -12.32 13.02
C TYR A 8 0.46 -12.33 14.30
N TRP A 9 0.48 -13.42 15.09
CA TRP A 9 -0.26 -13.50 16.38
C TRP A 9 0.64 -13.36 17.62
N GLY A 10 1.93 -13.19 17.45
CA GLY A 10 2.90 -13.06 18.54
C GLY A 10 3.00 -11.68 19.20
N ALA A 11 2.55 -10.63 18.52
CA ALA A 11 2.67 -9.24 19.03
C ALA A 11 1.47 -8.79 19.88
N LEU A 12 0.34 -9.48 19.84
CA LEU A 12 -0.86 -9.11 20.61
C LEU A 12 -0.97 -9.78 21.99
N THR A 13 -0.10 -10.74 22.31
CA THR A 13 -0.11 -11.44 23.61
C THR A 13 1.03 -11.05 24.54
N ALA A 14 1.97 -10.23 24.10
CA ALA A 14 3.07 -9.76 24.94
C ALA A 14 2.69 -8.57 25.85
N ALA A 15 1.59 -7.87 25.56
CA ALA A 15 1.13 -6.73 26.38
C ALA A 15 0.25 -7.12 27.58
N LEU A 16 -0.06 -8.40 27.76
CA LEU A 16 -0.96 -8.89 28.84
C LEU A 16 -0.28 -9.77 29.88
N LEU A 17 1.06 -9.93 29.84
CA LEU A 17 1.78 -10.83 30.76
C LEU A 17 2.96 -10.19 31.52
N PHE A 18 3.00 -8.87 31.66
CA PHE A 18 3.97 -8.22 32.56
C PHE A 18 3.28 -7.58 33.76
N CYS A 19 2.54 -8.39 34.52
CA CYS A 19 2.12 -8.04 35.87
C CYS A 19 2.31 -9.23 36.80
N THR A 20 3.54 -9.79 36.82
CA THR A 20 3.98 -10.66 37.92
C THR A 20 5.37 -10.25 38.36
N THR A 21 5.41 -9.54 39.50
CA THR A 21 6.48 -9.52 40.51
C THR A 21 7.92 -9.69 39.99
N THR A 22 8.52 -8.60 39.51
CA THR A 22 9.96 -8.39 39.66
C THR A 22 10.16 -7.13 40.48
N VAL A 23 10.45 -7.31 41.74
CA VAL A 23 11.06 -6.29 42.60
C VAL A 23 12.42 -6.03 41.96
N PHE A 24 12.57 -4.94 41.21
CA PHE A 24 13.90 -4.46 40.80
C PHE A 24 14.50 -3.74 42.01
N PRO A 25 15.75 -4.09 42.39
CA PRO A 25 16.42 -3.37 43.43
C PRO A 25 16.73 -1.94 42.95
N ILE A 26 16.28 -0.95 43.73
CA ILE A 26 16.67 0.45 43.59
C ILE A 26 18.18 0.50 43.60
N ALA A 27 18.78 1.07 42.54
CA ALA A 27 20.22 1.28 42.48
C ALA A 27 20.60 2.29 43.59
N MET A 28 21.13 1.79 44.67
CA MET A 28 21.77 2.57 45.67
C MET A 28 23.05 3.22 45.10
N HIS A 29 23.09 4.52 45.00
CA HIS A 29 24.39 5.22 44.94
C HIS A 29 25.03 5.19 46.32
N PRO A 30 26.28 4.73 46.46
CA PRO A 30 26.95 4.71 47.74
C PRO A 30 27.67 6.04 48.01
N SER A 31 27.19 6.74 49.01
CA SER A 31 28.11 7.53 49.84
C SER A 31 27.64 7.41 51.28
N ALA A 32 28.30 6.51 51.97
CA ALA A 32 28.18 6.33 53.39
C ALA A 32 28.88 7.47 54.13
N ASP A 33 28.18 8.06 55.08
CA ASP A 33 28.79 8.26 56.40
C ASP A 33 27.68 8.30 57.46
N SER A 34 27.74 7.29 58.33
CA SER A 34 27.25 7.16 59.70
C SER A 34 26.09 8.09 60.15
N LEU A 35 24.88 7.64 60.02
CA LEU A 35 23.78 7.93 60.94
C LEU A 35 23.12 6.60 61.31
N GLU A 36 23.75 5.89 62.27
CA GLU A 36 23.12 4.77 62.97
C GLU A 36 21.95 5.31 63.81
N ASP A 37 20.81 4.54 63.83
CA ASP A 37 19.68 4.62 64.75
C ASP A 37 18.49 5.52 64.45
N LEU A 38 18.07 5.65 63.13
CA LEU A 38 16.74 6.19 62.82
C LEU A 38 15.94 5.21 61.99
N GLU A 39 14.66 5.00 62.37
CA GLU A 39 13.77 4.17 61.57
C GLU A 39 13.74 4.67 60.13
N ILE A 40 14.14 3.79 59.19
CA ILE A 40 14.16 4.04 57.77
C ILE A 40 12.73 4.15 57.22
N SER A 41 11.75 3.57 57.92
CA SER A 41 10.32 3.61 57.60
C SER A 41 9.48 3.84 58.84
N GLY A 42 8.34 4.51 58.68
CA GLY A 42 7.42 4.80 59.79
C GLY A 42 5.98 5.04 59.32
N THR A 43 5.11 5.27 60.29
CA THR A 43 3.72 5.66 60.04
C THR A 43 3.39 6.94 60.78
N ASP A 44 2.72 7.89 60.10
CA ASP A 44 2.11 9.05 60.72
C ASP A 44 0.68 9.24 60.22
N GLN A 45 -0.28 9.26 61.11
CA GLN A 45 -1.71 9.33 60.84
C GLN A 45 -2.15 8.19 59.91
N ASN A 46 -2.50 8.50 58.64
CA ASN A 46 -2.99 7.56 57.63
C ASN A 46 -1.91 7.22 56.54
N TYR A 47 -0.65 7.57 56.78
CA TYR A 47 0.42 7.36 55.77
C TYR A 47 1.52 6.48 56.33
N THR A 48 2.07 5.62 55.48
CA THR A 48 3.39 5.04 55.63
C THR A 48 4.40 5.85 54.85
N PHE A 49 5.63 5.87 55.30
CA PHE A 49 6.69 6.66 54.67
C PHE A 49 8.05 5.96 54.77
N GLU A 50 8.94 6.34 53.87
CA GLU A 50 10.36 6.01 53.91
C GLU A 50 11.15 7.33 54.09
N ARG A 51 12.18 7.28 54.92
CA ARG A 51 13.06 8.45 55.14
C ARG A 51 14.17 8.47 54.10
N THR A 52 14.42 9.66 53.53
CA THR A 52 15.53 9.91 52.58
C THR A 52 16.30 11.15 53.08
N GLY A 53 17.34 10.92 53.88
CA GLY A 53 18.09 12.01 54.51
C GLY A 53 17.22 12.86 55.45
N ASP A 54 17.09 14.18 55.19
CA ASP A 54 16.30 15.11 55.98
C ASP A 54 14.86 15.30 55.43
N SER A 55 14.37 14.37 54.61
CA SER A 55 13.02 14.37 54.06
C SER A 55 12.39 12.98 54.06
N VAL A 56 11.13 12.89 53.69
CA VAL A 56 10.43 11.62 53.58
C VAL A 56 9.67 11.49 52.25
N VAL A 57 9.52 10.24 51.79
CA VAL A 57 8.66 9.83 50.68
C VAL A 57 7.47 9.08 51.29
N LEU A 58 6.24 9.48 50.94
CA LEU A 58 5.05 8.72 51.33
C LEU A 58 4.87 7.52 50.39
N THR A 59 4.63 6.34 51.01
CA THR A 59 4.61 5.07 50.25
C THR A 59 3.25 4.35 50.31
N SER A 60 2.34 4.73 51.22
CA SER A 60 0.98 4.18 51.28
C SER A 60 0.04 5.16 52.02
N TYR A 61 -1.24 5.12 51.63
CA TYR A 61 -2.34 5.79 52.31
C TYR A 61 -3.37 4.79 52.75
N THR A 62 -3.67 4.72 54.04
CA THR A 62 -4.60 3.81 54.68
C THR A 62 -5.88 4.50 55.16
N GLY A 63 -6.04 5.80 54.94
CA GLY A 63 -7.25 6.53 55.30
C GLY A 63 -8.46 6.19 54.42
N THR A 64 -9.64 6.60 54.89
CA THR A 64 -10.93 6.34 54.24
C THR A 64 -11.54 7.60 53.61
N GLU A 65 -10.87 8.71 53.67
CA GLU A 65 -11.37 10.00 53.13
C GLU A 65 -11.35 10.00 51.60
N THR A 66 -12.40 10.53 51.00
CA THR A 66 -12.51 10.63 49.53
C THR A 66 -11.84 11.89 49.00
N LYS A 67 -11.67 12.91 49.85
CA LYS A 67 -10.93 14.16 49.55
C LYS A 67 -9.74 14.25 50.47
N VAL A 68 -8.56 14.17 49.91
CA VAL A 68 -7.32 14.04 50.69
C VAL A 68 -6.44 15.27 50.47
N SER A 69 -6.02 15.89 51.57
CA SER A 69 -4.94 16.88 51.55
C SER A 69 -3.67 16.21 52.08
N VAL A 70 -2.68 16.04 51.18
CA VAL A 70 -1.41 15.42 51.54
C VAL A 70 -0.66 16.33 52.57
N PRO A 71 -0.12 15.80 53.68
CA PRO A 71 0.59 16.58 54.66
C PRO A 71 1.93 17.12 54.09
N ALA A 72 2.32 18.33 54.44
CA ALA A 72 3.60 18.94 54.06
C ALA A 72 4.78 18.38 54.88
N THR A 73 4.50 17.85 56.06
CA THR A 73 5.48 17.27 56.99
C THR A 73 4.88 16.06 57.69
N VAL A 74 5.72 15.15 58.11
CA VAL A 74 5.32 14.00 58.96
C VAL A 74 6.23 13.93 60.19
N LYS A 75 5.69 13.33 61.28
CA LYS A 75 6.44 13.11 62.52
C LYS A 75 7.18 11.80 62.45
N VAL A 76 8.50 11.86 62.41
CA VAL A 76 9.39 10.70 62.44
C VAL A 76 9.88 10.50 63.86
N PHE A 77 9.52 9.41 64.50
CA PHE A 77 9.91 9.09 65.85
C PHE A 77 11.30 8.46 65.91
N GLN A 78 12.03 8.76 67.00
CA GLN A 78 13.29 8.05 67.22
C GLN A 78 13.00 6.58 67.60
N THR A 79 13.86 5.66 67.11
CA THR A 79 13.71 4.22 67.39
C THR A 79 13.57 3.92 68.86
N GLY A 80 12.43 3.31 69.26
CA GLY A 80 12.13 3.01 70.67
C GLY A 80 11.55 4.18 71.52
N SER A 81 11.26 5.35 70.91
CA SER A 81 10.61 6.49 71.60
C SER A 81 9.23 6.79 71.02
N THR A 82 8.23 6.97 71.89
CA THR A 82 6.88 7.42 71.50
C THR A 82 6.67 8.92 71.74
N SER A 83 7.67 9.61 72.27
CA SER A 83 7.56 11.05 72.65
C SER A 83 8.60 11.94 72.00
N GLN A 84 9.71 11.40 71.46
CA GLN A 84 10.72 12.17 70.76
C GLN A 84 10.53 11.94 69.25
N PHE A 85 10.21 13.00 68.54
CA PHE A 85 10.03 13.00 67.11
C PHE A 85 10.71 14.21 66.44
N GLN A 86 11.04 14.07 65.18
CA GLN A 86 11.42 15.16 64.29
C GLN A 86 10.34 15.34 63.23
N GLU A 87 9.92 16.57 62.97
CA GLU A 87 9.08 16.85 61.79
C GLU A 87 9.97 16.97 60.57
N LEU A 88 9.76 16.05 59.60
CA LEU A 88 10.47 16.05 58.32
C LEU A 88 9.54 16.45 57.17
N PRO A 89 10.04 17.21 56.19
CA PRO A 89 9.24 17.58 55.03
C PRO A 89 8.96 16.34 54.16
N VAL A 90 7.73 16.29 53.65
CA VAL A 90 7.36 15.34 52.57
C VAL A 90 7.76 15.95 51.24
N THR A 91 8.66 15.29 50.51
CA THR A 91 9.20 15.82 49.26
C THR A 91 8.78 15.02 48.04
N ALA A 92 8.29 13.78 48.26
CA ALA A 92 7.83 12.91 47.17
C ALA A 92 6.68 11.99 47.64
N LEU A 93 5.93 11.51 46.65
CA LEU A 93 4.98 10.41 46.75
C LEU A 93 5.49 9.26 45.91
N SER A 94 5.26 7.99 46.33
CA SER A 94 5.55 6.80 45.54
C SER A 94 4.56 5.71 45.93
N CYS A 95 3.83 5.13 44.98
CA CYS A 95 2.76 4.15 45.22
C CYS A 95 1.71 4.57 46.26
N THR A 96 1.70 5.84 46.68
CA THR A 96 0.99 6.32 47.90
C THR A 96 -0.50 6.00 47.89
N PHE A 97 -1.16 6.13 46.73
CA PHE A 97 -2.59 5.87 46.53
C PHE A 97 -2.85 4.71 45.59
N TYR A 98 -1.91 3.82 45.41
CA TYR A 98 -1.96 2.71 44.48
C TYR A 98 -3.25 1.89 44.62
N TYR A 99 -4.06 1.80 43.52
CA TYR A 99 -5.39 1.17 43.49
C TYR A 99 -6.38 1.63 44.56
N ASN A 100 -6.27 2.87 45.03
CA ASN A 100 -7.25 3.45 45.96
C ASN A 100 -8.47 3.96 45.17
N GLU A 101 -9.52 3.16 45.15
CA GLU A 101 -10.77 3.49 44.45
C GLU A 101 -11.69 4.43 45.27
N ASN A 102 -11.33 4.80 46.51
CA ASN A 102 -12.17 5.66 47.34
C ASN A 102 -11.90 7.14 47.09
N ILE A 103 -10.66 7.53 46.75
CA ILE A 103 -10.31 8.92 46.58
C ILE A 103 -10.89 9.54 45.33
N THR A 104 -11.41 10.75 45.46
CA THR A 104 -11.96 11.54 44.34
C THR A 104 -11.21 12.82 44.08
N THR A 105 -10.61 13.41 45.12
CA THR A 105 -9.84 14.67 45.04
C THR A 105 -8.58 14.58 45.90
N VAL A 106 -7.43 14.99 45.34
CA VAL A 106 -6.16 15.07 46.10
C VAL A 106 -5.53 16.45 45.92
N THR A 107 -5.10 17.04 47.05
CA THR A 107 -4.32 18.30 47.06
C THR A 107 -2.90 18.01 47.52
N VAL A 108 -1.92 18.38 46.67
CA VAL A 108 -0.48 18.14 46.89
C VAL A 108 0.16 19.44 47.40
N PRO A 109 0.86 19.45 48.55
CA PRO A 109 1.48 20.63 49.11
C PRO A 109 2.74 21.04 48.36
N VAL A 110 3.18 22.29 48.57
CA VAL A 110 4.34 22.91 47.87
C VAL A 110 5.68 22.22 48.18
N SER A 111 5.77 21.45 49.25
CA SER A 111 6.98 20.69 49.60
C SER A 111 7.25 19.50 48.67
N ILE A 112 6.21 19.01 47.97
CA ILE A 112 6.32 17.84 47.10
C ILE A 112 6.74 18.28 45.69
N THR A 113 7.90 17.81 45.29
CA THR A 113 8.48 18.07 43.95
C THR A 113 8.39 16.85 43.00
N ILE A 114 8.14 15.65 43.56
CA ILE A 114 8.09 14.41 42.81
C ILE A 114 6.76 13.69 43.11
N ILE A 115 5.98 13.46 42.05
CA ILE A 115 4.89 12.48 42.05
C ILE A 115 5.50 11.19 41.47
N GLY A 116 6.00 10.32 42.31
CA GLY A 116 6.76 9.14 41.90
C GLY A 116 5.88 8.04 41.29
N ASP A 117 6.54 6.93 40.99
CA ASP A 117 5.95 5.83 40.25
C ASP A 117 4.67 5.30 40.91
N SER A 118 3.69 4.99 40.06
CA SER A 118 2.42 4.37 40.41
C SER A 118 1.64 5.10 41.55
N THR A 119 1.94 6.37 41.82
CA THR A 119 1.36 7.11 42.97
C THR A 119 -0.16 7.06 42.98
N PHE A 120 -0.82 7.27 41.84
CA PHE A 120 -2.28 7.23 41.68
C PHE A 120 -2.73 6.11 40.72
N GLN A 121 -1.87 5.16 40.39
CA GLN A 121 -2.23 4.08 39.47
C GLN A 121 -3.48 3.35 39.96
N GLY A 122 -4.47 3.20 39.08
CA GLY A 122 -5.71 2.47 39.39
C GLY A 122 -6.69 3.25 40.30
N CYS A 123 -6.49 4.53 40.55
CA CYS A 123 -7.46 5.37 41.27
C CYS A 123 -8.64 5.72 40.35
N THR A 124 -9.51 4.73 40.10
CA THR A 124 -10.57 4.80 39.08
C THR A 124 -11.62 5.88 39.32
N ASN A 125 -11.82 6.33 40.57
CA ASN A 125 -12.77 7.36 40.94
C ASN A 125 -12.12 8.74 41.13
N LEU A 126 -10.81 8.88 40.89
CA LEU A 126 -10.08 10.15 41.04
C LEU A 126 -10.48 11.10 39.90
N THR A 127 -11.17 12.19 40.24
CA THR A 127 -11.65 13.20 39.29
C THR A 127 -10.80 14.47 39.24
N GLU A 128 -10.10 14.78 40.33
CA GLU A 128 -9.39 16.05 40.50
C GLU A 128 -8.08 15.88 41.28
N VAL A 129 -6.99 16.44 40.80
CA VAL A 129 -5.71 16.50 41.48
C VAL A 129 -5.17 17.93 41.36
N HIS A 130 -4.92 18.55 42.51
CA HIS A 130 -4.24 19.86 42.59
C HIS A 130 -2.75 19.62 42.80
N LEU A 131 -1.97 19.62 41.73
CA LEU A 131 -0.52 19.48 41.79
C LEU A 131 0.12 20.75 42.35
N SER A 132 1.25 20.60 43.03
CA SER A 132 2.05 21.70 43.48
C SER A 132 2.70 22.47 42.33
N ALA A 133 2.79 23.79 42.48
CA ALA A 133 3.58 24.62 41.55
C ALA A 133 5.09 24.28 41.57
N SER A 134 5.55 23.50 42.55
CA SER A 134 6.94 23.02 42.68
C SER A 134 7.16 21.63 42.09
N THR A 135 6.11 20.92 41.58
CA THR A 135 6.25 19.59 41.03
C THR A 135 7.11 19.63 39.77
N GLN A 136 8.19 18.86 39.77
CA GLN A 136 9.19 18.79 38.69
C GLN A 136 9.13 17.46 37.91
N GLU A 137 8.64 16.39 38.56
CA GLU A 137 8.61 15.05 38.03
C GLU A 137 7.26 14.36 38.28
N ILE A 138 6.75 13.68 37.26
CA ILE A 138 5.66 12.72 37.35
C ILE A 138 6.26 11.41 36.83
N GLY A 139 6.33 10.39 37.71
CA GLY A 139 7.01 9.12 37.47
C GLY A 139 6.25 8.14 36.57
N GLU A 140 6.78 6.92 36.48
CA GLU A 140 6.21 5.83 35.68
C GLU A 140 4.81 5.45 36.21
N ALA A 141 3.85 5.35 35.31
CA ALA A 141 2.46 4.96 35.57
C ALA A 141 1.79 5.78 36.69
N ALA A 142 2.29 6.99 37.02
CA ALA A 142 1.86 7.76 38.18
C ALA A 142 0.35 8.02 38.24
N PHE A 143 -0.32 8.21 37.10
CA PHE A 143 -1.77 8.35 36.95
C PHE A 143 -2.38 7.26 36.07
N ALA A 144 -1.66 6.18 35.79
CA ALA A 144 -2.19 5.12 34.93
C ALA A 144 -3.53 4.57 35.47
N GLN A 145 -4.50 4.37 34.55
CA GLN A 145 -5.84 3.88 34.88
C GLN A 145 -6.67 4.81 35.82
N CYS A 146 -6.36 6.10 35.89
CA CYS A 146 -7.24 7.08 36.52
C CYS A 146 -8.41 7.40 35.57
N THR A 147 -9.34 6.44 35.43
CA THR A 147 -10.37 6.47 34.38
C THR A 147 -11.39 7.60 34.52
N ALA A 148 -11.59 8.16 35.72
CA ALA A 148 -12.48 9.31 35.96
C ALA A 148 -11.77 10.67 35.82
N LEU A 149 -10.44 10.72 35.69
CA LEU A 149 -9.66 11.97 35.61
C LEU A 149 -9.92 12.65 34.26
N SER A 150 -10.69 13.73 34.27
CA SER A 150 -11.11 14.42 33.04
C SER A 150 -10.28 15.64 32.67
N ASN A 151 -9.59 16.20 33.64
CA ASN A 151 -8.69 17.35 33.45
C ASN A 151 -7.57 17.33 34.51
N LEU A 152 -6.37 17.76 34.13
CA LEU A 152 -5.24 17.93 35.02
C LEU A 152 -4.39 19.13 34.55
N GLU A 153 -4.13 20.06 35.45
CA GLU A 153 -3.21 21.18 35.19
C GLU A 153 -1.79 20.77 35.56
N LEU A 154 -0.89 20.72 34.57
CA LEU A 154 0.52 20.44 34.79
C LEU A 154 1.27 21.76 35.13
N PRO A 155 2.06 21.81 36.19
CA PRO A 155 2.77 23.03 36.59
C PRO A 155 3.93 23.35 35.63
N ALA A 156 4.24 24.63 35.47
CA ALA A 156 5.32 25.10 34.61
C ALA A 156 6.73 24.64 35.04
N SER A 157 6.88 24.17 36.29
CA SER A 157 8.10 23.59 36.85
C SER A 157 8.37 22.15 36.39
N LEU A 158 7.35 21.48 35.79
CA LEU A 158 7.44 20.08 35.38
C LEU A 158 8.43 19.89 34.24
N THR A 159 9.41 19.02 34.41
CA THR A 159 10.45 18.71 33.41
C THR A 159 10.37 17.28 32.89
N THR A 160 9.78 16.37 33.67
CA THR A 160 9.78 14.93 33.38
C THR A 160 8.38 14.35 33.51
N LEU A 161 7.96 13.63 32.45
CA LEU A 161 6.80 12.73 32.44
C LEU A 161 7.31 11.31 32.20
N GLY A 162 7.02 10.41 33.15
CA GLY A 162 7.44 9.02 33.10
C GLY A 162 6.70 8.19 32.04
N THR A 163 7.22 7.00 31.82
CA THR A 163 6.59 5.98 30.96
C THR A 163 5.17 5.70 31.48
N ALA A 164 4.19 5.62 30.57
CA ALA A 164 2.80 5.33 30.88
C ALA A 164 2.15 6.25 31.93
N ALA A 165 2.70 7.44 32.18
CA ALA A 165 2.30 8.32 33.28
C ALA A 165 0.79 8.57 33.34
N PHE A 166 0.10 8.68 32.19
CA PHE A 166 -1.34 8.87 32.04
C PHE A 166 -2.02 7.77 31.25
N SER A 167 -1.40 6.61 31.12
CA SER A 167 -1.95 5.49 30.35
C SER A 167 -3.36 5.13 30.86
N HIS A 168 -4.32 4.91 29.93
CA HIS A 168 -5.72 4.57 30.25
C HIS A 168 -6.48 5.63 31.08
N CYS A 169 -6.06 6.90 31.07
CA CYS A 169 -6.90 7.99 31.56
C CYS A 169 -8.03 8.27 30.58
N SER A 170 -9.00 7.35 30.50
CA SER A 170 -10.00 7.32 29.44
C SER A 170 -10.97 8.50 29.43
N SER A 171 -11.11 9.25 30.54
CA SER A 171 -11.91 10.47 30.62
C SER A 171 -11.12 11.76 30.36
N LEU A 172 -9.78 11.71 30.22
CA LEU A 172 -8.96 12.88 30.03
C LEU A 172 -9.25 13.50 28.65
N GLN A 173 -9.77 14.74 28.64
CA GLN A 173 -10.25 15.40 27.42
C GLN A 173 -9.21 16.31 26.77
N LYS A 174 -8.39 16.97 27.58
CA LYS A 174 -7.37 17.91 27.13
C LYS A 174 -6.18 17.90 28.08
N ILE A 175 -5.00 18.17 27.53
CA ILE A 175 -3.78 18.34 28.32
C ILE A 175 -2.90 19.44 27.71
N GLN A 176 -2.37 20.31 28.58
CA GLN A 176 -1.33 21.27 28.21
C GLN A 176 -0.02 20.82 28.84
N ILE A 177 0.98 20.52 28.02
CA ILE A 177 2.29 20.05 28.46
C ILE A 177 3.22 21.25 28.52
N PRO A 178 3.91 21.50 29.68
CA PRO A 178 4.79 22.66 29.87
C PRO A 178 5.99 22.67 28.91
N ASP A 179 6.46 23.88 28.54
CA ASP A 179 7.60 24.07 27.60
C ASP A 179 8.95 23.53 28.14
N SER A 180 9.04 23.20 29.43
CA SER A 180 10.19 22.53 30.07
C SER A 180 10.30 21.02 29.71
N VAL A 181 9.21 20.39 29.30
CA VAL A 181 9.20 18.98 28.87
C VAL A 181 9.72 18.90 27.44
N THR A 182 10.78 18.14 27.22
CA THR A 182 11.41 17.99 25.90
C THR A 182 11.24 16.61 25.29
N VAL A 183 10.79 15.63 26.08
CA VAL A 183 10.54 14.24 25.67
C VAL A 183 9.21 13.80 26.26
N LEU A 184 8.36 13.19 25.44
CA LEU A 184 7.22 12.40 25.89
C LEU A 184 7.63 10.93 25.81
N ASN A 185 7.70 10.29 26.97
CA ASN A 185 8.16 8.92 27.12
C ASN A 185 7.13 7.90 26.61
N ASP A 186 7.54 6.65 26.55
CA ASP A 186 6.72 5.53 26.04
C ASP A 186 5.36 5.49 26.73
N SER A 187 4.32 5.31 25.91
CA SER A 187 2.93 5.09 26.38
C SER A 187 2.39 6.21 27.30
N THR A 188 3.01 7.39 27.35
CA THR A 188 2.65 8.45 28.33
C THR A 188 1.13 8.71 28.36
N PHE A 189 0.45 8.76 27.21
CA PHE A 189 -1.00 8.95 27.07
C PHE A 189 -1.69 7.77 26.35
N TRP A 190 -1.10 6.59 26.41
CA TRP A 190 -1.69 5.41 25.75
C TRP A 190 -3.13 5.19 26.20
N SER A 191 -4.03 4.95 25.23
CA SER A 191 -5.46 4.70 25.51
C SER A 191 -6.20 5.81 26.26
N CYS A 192 -5.77 7.07 26.15
CA CYS A 192 -6.55 8.23 26.59
C CYS A 192 -7.67 8.48 25.57
N SER A 193 -8.68 7.62 25.54
CA SER A 193 -9.68 7.54 24.48
C SER A 193 -10.57 8.79 24.32
N SER A 194 -10.72 9.61 25.35
CA SER A 194 -11.46 10.89 25.29
C SER A 194 -10.58 12.10 24.98
N LEU A 195 -9.26 11.91 24.81
CA LEU A 195 -8.34 13.02 24.59
C LEU A 195 -8.55 13.63 23.20
N THR A 196 -9.08 14.85 23.16
CA THR A 196 -9.39 15.58 21.92
C THR A 196 -8.32 16.60 21.55
N THR A 197 -7.61 17.14 22.54
CA THR A 197 -6.67 18.24 22.35
C THR A 197 -5.43 18.07 23.22
N VAL A 198 -4.26 18.15 22.57
CA VAL A 198 -2.96 18.19 23.21
C VAL A 198 -2.27 19.50 22.82
N GLN A 199 -1.91 20.28 23.81
CA GLN A 199 -1.02 21.43 23.59
C GLN A 199 0.41 21.00 23.88
N PHE A 200 1.19 20.82 22.81
CA PHE A 200 2.58 20.37 22.88
C PHE A 200 3.52 21.48 23.34
N PRO A 201 4.62 21.13 24.07
CA PRO A 201 5.68 22.06 24.40
C PRO A 201 6.36 22.60 23.15
N LYS A 202 6.69 23.89 23.13
CA LYS A 202 7.44 24.50 22.01
C LYS A 202 8.83 23.90 21.81
N ASN A 203 9.40 23.34 22.88
CA ASN A 203 10.76 22.78 22.92
C ASN A 203 10.78 21.25 22.77
N LEU A 204 9.64 20.62 22.51
CA LEU A 204 9.55 19.15 22.36
C LEU A 204 10.46 18.65 21.25
N LYS A 205 11.28 17.65 21.55
CA LYS A 205 12.23 17.03 20.63
C LYS A 205 11.81 15.62 20.20
N ARG A 206 11.19 14.87 21.12
CA ARG A 206 10.90 13.47 20.93
C ARG A 206 9.53 13.11 21.48
N ILE A 207 8.81 12.29 20.73
CA ILE A 207 7.62 11.55 21.15
C ILE A 207 8.00 10.08 21.01
N GLU A 208 8.08 9.36 22.12
CA GLU A 208 8.54 7.95 22.14
C GLU A 208 7.42 6.98 21.78
N ALA A 209 7.69 5.67 21.87
CA ALA A 209 6.80 4.63 21.39
C ALA A 209 5.42 4.68 22.07
N SER A 210 4.36 4.48 21.28
CA SER A 210 2.96 4.39 21.75
C SER A 210 2.46 5.58 22.58
N ALA A 211 3.18 6.72 22.59
CA ALA A 211 2.89 7.84 23.51
C ALA A 211 1.43 8.34 23.44
N PHE A 212 0.78 8.29 22.28
CA PHE A 212 -0.64 8.62 22.04
C PHE A 212 -1.40 7.51 21.35
N SER A 213 -0.88 6.28 21.36
CA SER A 213 -1.58 5.15 20.76
C SER A 213 -2.97 4.97 21.38
N GLU A 214 -3.98 4.68 20.56
CA GLU A 214 -5.38 4.52 20.97
C GLU A 214 -6.03 5.79 21.57
N CYS A 215 -5.51 6.98 21.29
CA CYS A 215 -6.21 8.24 21.59
C CYS A 215 -7.31 8.46 20.53
N THR A 216 -8.38 7.67 20.60
CA THR A 216 -9.38 7.55 19.54
C THR A 216 -10.19 8.82 19.26
N SER A 217 -10.25 9.76 20.20
CA SER A 217 -10.91 11.06 20.03
C SER A 217 -9.99 12.18 19.53
N LEU A 218 -8.67 11.92 19.39
CA LEU A 218 -7.70 12.91 18.97
C LEU A 218 -7.89 13.24 17.49
N SER A 219 -8.45 14.43 17.22
CA SER A 219 -8.87 14.81 15.86
C SER A 219 -7.93 15.80 15.17
N HIS A 220 -7.05 16.45 15.92
CA HIS A 220 -6.14 17.46 15.42
C HIS A 220 -4.78 17.41 16.14
N LEU A 221 -3.69 17.60 15.38
CA LEU A 221 -2.31 17.63 15.89
C LEU A 221 -1.57 18.86 15.37
N GLU A 222 -1.09 19.70 16.30
CA GLU A 222 -0.17 20.78 16.00
C GLU A 222 1.23 20.42 16.49
N LEU A 223 2.00 19.70 15.67
CA LEU A 223 3.35 19.26 16.02
C LEU A 223 4.33 20.45 16.01
N PRO A 224 5.15 20.65 17.07
CA PRO A 224 6.06 21.77 17.14
C PRO A 224 7.24 21.65 16.16
N GLY A 225 7.68 22.79 15.63
CA GLY A 225 8.80 22.85 14.67
C GLY A 225 10.18 22.47 15.24
N THR A 226 10.25 22.04 16.50
CA THR A 226 11.45 21.51 17.16
C THR A 226 11.47 19.98 17.24
N LEU A 227 10.35 19.32 16.90
CA LEU A 227 10.21 17.87 16.99
C LEU A 227 11.06 17.19 15.90
N THR A 228 11.91 16.24 16.32
CA THR A 228 12.83 15.53 15.41
C THR A 228 12.54 14.05 15.29
N PHE A 229 11.81 13.47 16.24
CA PHE A 229 11.59 12.04 16.35
C PHE A 229 10.15 11.74 16.78
N ILE A 230 9.52 10.80 16.08
CA ILE A 230 8.24 10.17 16.45
C ILE A 230 8.48 8.66 16.50
N GLY A 231 8.20 8.03 17.63
CA GLY A 231 8.48 6.63 17.93
C GLY A 231 7.49 5.65 17.30
N GLU A 232 7.76 4.37 17.54
CA GLU A 232 6.92 3.26 17.07
C GLU A 232 5.49 3.38 17.63
N GLY A 233 4.50 3.27 16.73
CA GLY A 233 3.09 3.31 17.10
C GLY A 233 2.66 4.57 17.85
N ALA A 234 3.43 5.65 17.84
CA ALA A 234 3.22 6.82 18.70
C ALA A 234 1.80 7.41 18.60
N PHE A 235 1.18 7.38 17.43
CA PHE A 235 -0.20 7.81 17.17
C PHE A 235 -1.05 6.69 16.53
N SER A 236 -0.65 5.44 16.71
CA SER A 236 -1.42 4.31 16.17
C SER A 236 -2.84 4.32 16.72
N ARG A 237 -3.83 4.02 15.86
CA ARG A 237 -5.25 3.99 16.21
C ARG A 237 -5.84 5.31 16.74
N CYS A 238 -5.27 6.46 16.37
CA CYS A 238 -5.92 7.76 16.54
C CYS A 238 -7.02 7.92 15.48
N THR A 239 -8.12 7.17 15.65
CA THR A 239 -9.16 6.96 14.63
C THR A 239 -9.96 8.21 14.26
N SER A 240 -9.87 9.28 15.02
CA SER A 240 -10.52 10.58 14.71
C SER A 240 -9.58 11.60 14.06
N LEU A 241 -8.28 11.29 13.91
CA LEU A 241 -7.30 12.20 13.33
C LEU A 241 -7.59 12.41 11.84
N GLN A 242 -7.90 13.66 11.42
CA GLN A 242 -8.33 13.95 10.07
C GLN A 242 -7.21 14.47 9.18
N GLU A 243 -6.29 15.24 9.74
CA GLU A 243 -5.19 15.85 9.01
C GLU A 243 -3.88 15.72 9.80
N LEU A 244 -2.78 15.52 9.09
CA LEU A 244 -1.45 15.47 9.67
C LEU A 244 -0.49 16.34 8.86
N SER A 245 0.11 17.33 9.50
CA SER A 245 1.21 18.11 8.91
C SER A 245 2.48 17.90 9.72
N MET A 246 3.42 17.15 9.17
CA MET A 246 4.73 16.96 9.80
C MET A 246 5.60 18.17 9.56
N PRO A 247 6.19 18.77 10.61
CA PRO A 247 7.20 19.81 10.45
C PRO A 247 8.48 19.25 9.81
N ASP A 248 9.19 20.08 9.06
CA ASP A 248 10.43 19.67 8.38
C ASP A 248 11.61 19.41 9.35
N SER A 249 11.42 19.59 10.64
CA SER A 249 12.38 19.19 11.67
C SER A 249 12.41 17.67 11.89
N ILE A 250 11.33 16.95 11.57
CA ILE A 250 11.25 15.49 11.76
C ILE A 250 12.19 14.79 10.77
N THR A 251 13.14 14.04 11.32
CA THR A 251 14.13 13.27 10.59
C THR A 251 13.99 11.75 10.76
N THR A 252 13.16 11.33 11.72
CA THR A 252 12.99 9.91 12.04
C THR A 252 11.55 9.62 12.46
N LEU A 253 10.97 8.59 11.87
CA LEU A 253 9.71 7.97 12.27
C LEU A 253 9.97 6.54 12.74
N GLY A 254 9.18 6.05 13.69
CA GLY A 254 9.09 4.64 14.03
C GLY A 254 8.06 3.92 13.15
N THR A 255 8.15 2.60 13.15
CA THR A 255 7.15 1.72 12.50
C THR A 255 5.76 1.96 13.10
N HIS A 256 4.70 1.76 12.32
CA HIS A 256 3.30 1.90 12.76
C HIS A 256 2.93 3.29 13.33
N SER A 257 3.76 4.32 13.17
CA SER A 257 3.62 5.60 13.92
C SER A 257 2.25 6.27 13.76
N PHE A 258 1.56 6.08 12.64
CA PHE A 258 0.20 6.57 12.36
C PHE A 258 -0.72 5.46 11.81
N SER A 259 -0.42 4.20 12.10
CA SER A 259 -1.21 3.06 11.65
C SER A 259 -2.64 3.14 12.20
N SER A 260 -3.62 2.75 11.39
CA SER A 260 -5.04 2.74 11.74
C SER A 260 -5.64 4.10 12.15
N CYS A 261 -5.05 5.21 11.67
CA CYS A 261 -5.67 6.53 11.73
C CYS A 261 -6.77 6.61 10.64
N SER A 262 -7.88 5.89 10.85
CA SER A 262 -8.87 5.59 9.82
C SER A 262 -9.58 6.83 9.25
N ALA A 263 -9.69 7.93 9.99
CA ALA A 263 -10.27 9.18 9.53
C ALA A 263 -9.26 10.13 8.85
N LEU A 264 -7.98 9.74 8.71
CA LEU A 264 -6.94 10.58 8.14
C LEU A 264 -7.17 10.76 6.63
N LYS A 265 -7.44 12.00 6.21
CA LYS A 265 -7.76 12.34 4.81
C LYS A 265 -6.56 12.87 4.03
N SER A 266 -5.67 13.57 4.73
CA SER A 266 -4.50 14.19 4.13
C SER A 266 -3.29 14.16 5.05
N VAL A 267 -2.12 13.97 4.46
CA VAL A 267 -0.83 14.01 5.17
C VAL A 267 0.19 14.83 4.41
N ARG A 268 0.88 15.73 5.12
CA ARG A 268 2.11 16.35 4.67
C ARG A 268 3.28 15.66 5.37
N ILE A 269 4.09 14.95 4.60
CA ILE A 269 5.27 14.22 5.07
C ILE A 269 6.47 15.19 5.15
N SER A 270 7.33 15.06 6.16
CA SER A 270 8.55 15.86 6.29
C SER A 270 9.50 15.62 5.14
N CYS A 271 10.01 16.70 4.53
CA CYS A 271 11.00 16.64 3.46
C CYS A 271 12.44 16.31 3.95
N ARG A 272 12.63 15.99 5.22
CA ARG A 272 13.91 15.56 5.80
C ARG A 272 13.95 14.07 6.17
N LEU A 273 12.86 13.36 5.99
CA LEU A 273 12.86 11.91 6.09
C LEU A 273 13.59 11.30 4.90
N SER A 274 14.40 10.29 5.15
CA SER A 274 15.06 9.47 4.10
C SER A 274 14.30 8.20 3.76
N GLU A 275 13.37 7.80 4.64
CA GLU A 275 12.53 6.61 4.47
C GLU A 275 11.17 6.79 5.14
N LEU A 276 10.18 6.05 4.67
CA LEU A 276 8.95 5.77 5.39
C LEU A 276 9.06 4.36 5.99
N PRO A 277 9.03 4.23 7.32
CA PRO A 277 9.09 2.92 7.98
C PRO A 277 7.88 2.04 7.68
N ASN A 278 8.02 0.75 8.01
CA ASN A 278 6.95 -0.23 7.85
C ASN A 278 5.66 0.22 8.54
N SER A 279 4.54 0.01 7.87
CA SER A 279 3.17 0.24 8.36
C SER A 279 2.91 1.67 8.86
N THR A 280 3.68 2.67 8.42
CA THR A 280 3.57 4.05 8.90
C THR A 280 2.13 4.58 8.83
N PHE A 281 1.42 4.35 7.71
CA PHE A 281 0.04 4.76 7.46
C PHE A 281 -0.89 3.59 7.13
N SER A 282 -0.53 2.36 7.52
CA SER A 282 -1.36 1.18 7.29
C SER A 282 -2.78 1.40 7.84
N SER A 283 -3.80 0.99 7.10
CA SER A 283 -5.23 1.12 7.45
C SER A 283 -5.71 2.56 7.68
N CYS A 284 -5.08 3.56 7.01
CA CYS A 284 -5.61 4.93 6.94
C CYS A 284 -6.69 4.98 5.84
N THR A 285 -7.86 4.42 6.13
CA THR A 285 -8.89 4.08 5.13
C THR A 285 -9.54 5.29 4.43
N GLU A 286 -9.50 6.49 5.03
CA GLU A 286 -10.01 7.72 4.41
C GLU A 286 -8.91 8.55 3.70
N LEU A 287 -7.64 8.10 3.70
CA LEU A 287 -6.56 8.81 3.02
C LEU A 287 -6.76 8.76 1.50
N THR A 288 -6.91 9.94 0.87
CA THR A 288 -7.25 10.02 -0.56
C THR A 288 -6.06 10.29 -1.45
N ARG A 289 -5.05 10.97 -0.95
CA ARG A 289 -3.85 11.37 -1.70
C ARG A 289 -2.64 11.42 -0.79
N VAL A 290 -1.48 11.09 -1.35
CA VAL A 290 -0.19 11.28 -0.68
C VAL A 290 0.86 11.78 -1.68
N THR A 291 1.68 12.74 -1.24
CA THR A 291 2.90 13.16 -1.94
C THR A 291 4.11 12.68 -1.14
N ILE A 292 4.89 11.82 -1.74
CA ILE A 292 6.16 11.31 -1.19
C ILE A 292 7.25 12.33 -1.52
N PRO A 293 7.94 12.91 -0.52
CA PRO A 293 9.01 13.87 -0.78
C PRO A 293 10.19 13.29 -1.55
N ASP A 294 10.91 14.15 -2.28
CA ASP A 294 12.12 13.76 -3.03
C ASP A 294 13.25 13.23 -2.15
N SER A 295 13.22 13.46 -0.85
CA SER A 295 14.20 12.95 0.11
C SER A 295 14.03 11.47 0.44
N ILE A 296 12.83 10.91 0.22
CA ILE A 296 12.52 9.51 0.54
C ILE A 296 13.15 8.60 -0.49
N GLN A 297 13.99 7.69 -0.02
CA GLN A 297 14.66 6.67 -0.83
C GLN A 297 13.94 5.32 -0.78
N SER A 298 13.24 5.03 0.32
CA SER A 298 12.51 3.78 0.49
C SER A 298 11.16 3.98 1.17
N ILE A 299 10.17 3.24 0.69
CA ILE A 299 8.87 3.06 1.34
C ILE A 299 8.87 1.67 1.95
N GLY A 300 8.70 1.58 3.27
CA GLY A 300 8.72 0.32 4.03
C GLY A 300 7.51 -0.56 3.76
N GLY A 301 7.62 -1.81 4.17
CA GLY A 301 6.56 -2.80 3.99
C GLY A 301 5.25 -2.37 4.64
N SER A 302 4.12 -2.60 3.97
CA SER A 302 2.78 -2.23 4.41
C SER A 302 2.59 -0.75 4.77
N ALA A 303 3.46 0.16 4.29
CA ALA A 303 3.43 1.57 4.70
C ALA A 303 2.08 2.26 4.46
N PHE A 304 1.36 1.87 3.40
CA PHE A 304 0.03 2.35 3.03
C PHE A 304 -0.96 1.18 2.79
N ASP A 305 -0.66 0.00 3.33
CA ASP A 305 -1.55 -1.15 3.25
C ASP A 305 -2.96 -0.79 3.75
N GLU A 306 -4.01 -1.27 3.07
CA GLU A 306 -5.42 -0.97 3.39
C GLU A 306 -5.81 0.53 3.34
N CYS A 307 -5.08 1.39 2.66
CA CYS A 307 -5.53 2.75 2.38
C CYS A 307 -6.60 2.72 1.26
N THR A 308 -7.78 2.21 1.58
CA THR A 308 -8.82 1.86 0.59
C THR A 308 -9.40 3.04 -0.20
N SER A 309 -9.24 4.26 0.29
CA SER A 309 -9.65 5.50 -0.41
C SER A 309 -8.52 6.18 -1.17
N LEU A 310 -7.29 5.61 -1.16
CA LEU A 310 -6.13 6.23 -1.79
C LEU A 310 -6.24 6.16 -3.32
N MET A 311 -6.43 7.31 -3.96
CA MET A 311 -6.63 7.44 -5.41
C MET A 311 -5.38 7.92 -6.14
N ASP A 312 -4.50 8.66 -5.46
CA ASP A 312 -3.35 9.33 -6.09
C ASP A 312 -2.11 9.25 -5.18
N VAL A 313 -1.01 8.80 -5.75
CA VAL A 313 0.31 8.76 -5.10
C VAL A 313 1.30 9.49 -6.01
N GLN A 314 1.84 10.60 -5.51
CA GLN A 314 2.91 11.30 -6.19
C GLN A 314 4.25 10.87 -5.58
N PHE A 315 5.01 10.09 -6.31
CA PHE A 315 6.31 9.60 -5.87
C PHE A 315 7.41 10.64 -6.05
N GLY A 316 8.23 10.86 -5.03
CA GLY A 316 9.42 11.70 -5.08
C GLY A 316 10.53 11.10 -5.95
N LYS A 317 11.36 11.96 -6.53
CA LYS A 317 12.43 11.55 -7.47
C LYS A 317 13.56 10.74 -6.83
N GLY A 318 13.67 10.78 -5.49
CA GLY A 318 14.71 10.04 -4.77
C GLY A 318 14.36 8.59 -4.49
N LEU A 319 13.11 8.16 -4.78
CA LEU A 319 12.64 6.82 -4.44
C LEU A 319 13.35 5.75 -5.27
N THR A 320 13.93 4.77 -4.57
CA THR A 320 14.62 3.61 -5.17
C THR A 320 13.94 2.28 -4.89
N THR A 321 13.20 2.19 -3.79
CA THR A 321 12.62 0.91 -3.34
C THR A 321 11.21 1.11 -2.78
N ILE A 322 10.28 0.26 -3.20
CA ILE A 322 8.96 0.09 -2.60
C ILE A 322 8.94 -1.29 -1.93
N GLY A 323 8.65 -1.33 -0.64
CA GLY A 323 8.66 -2.56 0.18
C GLY A 323 7.44 -3.44 -0.01
N ASP A 324 7.47 -4.60 0.66
CA ASP A 324 6.45 -5.64 0.54
C ASP A 324 5.09 -5.14 1.03
N SER A 325 4.05 -5.41 0.26
CA SER A 325 2.67 -5.00 0.55
C SER A 325 2.48 -3.49 0.77
N ALA A 326 3.44 -2.64 0.33
CA ALA A 326 3.46 -1.21 0.68
C ALA A 326 2.17 -0.47 0.34
N PHE A 327 1.47 -0.85 -0.72
CA PHE A 327 0.18 -0.32 -1.17
C PHE A 327 -0.84 -1.43 -1.43
N ALA A 328 -0.69 -2.58 -0.77
CA ALA A 328 -1.65 -3.66 -0.91
C ALA A 328 -3.05 -3.18 -0.48
N TRP A 329 -4.07 -3.63 -1.21
CA TRP A 329 -5.47 -3.31 -0.95
C TRP A 329 -5.84 -1.81 -1.00
N CYS A 330 -5.03 -1.00 -1.68
CA CYS A 330 -5.40 0.38 -2.03
C CYS A 330 -6.41 0.39 -3.18
N THR A 331 -7.61 -0.10 -2.94
CA THR A 331 -8.62 -0.44 -3.97
C THR A 331 -9.13 0.75 -4.79
N ALA A 332 -8.87 1.98 -4.36
CA ALA A 332 -9.21 3.18 -5.12
C ALA A 332 -8.14 3.62 -6.13
N LEU A 333 -6.91 3.07 -6.08
CA LEU A 333 -5.85 3.41 -7.03
C LEU A 333 -6.23 2.97 -8.46
N ARG A 334 -5.97 3.87 -9.44
CA ARG A 334 -6.26 3.64 -10.85
C ARG A 334 -5.03 3.69 -11.75
N SER A 335 -4.05 4.48 -11.40
CA SER A 335 -2.85 4.66 -12.19
C SER A 335 -1.62 4.82 -11.32
N LEU A 336 -0.46 4.37 -11.82
CA LEU A 336 0.83 4.52 -11.17
C LEU A 336 1.84 5.10 -12.17
N GLN A 337 2.52 6.14 -11.74
CA GLN A 337 3.67 6.69 -12.47
C GLN A 337 4.87 6.68 -11.52
N PHE A 338 5.79 5.76 -11.75
CA PHE A 338 6.99 5.62 -10.94
C PHE A 338 8.10 6.60 -11.38
N PRO A 339 8.94 7.07 -10.44
CA PRO A 339 10.04 7.96 -10.76
C PRO A 339 11.22 7.21 -11.39
N GLU A 340 11.98 7.94 -12.21
CA GLU A 340 13.28 7.46 -12.70
C GLU A 340 14.26 7.32 -11.53
N GLY A 341 14.62 6.17 -11.15
CA GLY A 341 15.44 5.85 -9.96
C GLY A 341 14.92 4.66 -9.20
N LEU A 342 13.62 4.32 -9.38
CA LEU A 342 13.05 3.12 -8.77
C LEU A 342 13.70 1.88 -9.39
N THR A 343 14.24 1.01 -8.54
CA THR A 343 14.93 -0.24 -8.94
C THR A 343 14.18 -1.49 -8.52
N THR A 344 13.41 -1.42 -7.45
CA THR A 344 12.78 -2.61 -6.86
C THR A 344 11.36 -2.31 -6.39
N ILE A 345 10.43 -3.19 -6.76
CA ILE A 345 9.07 -3.27 -6.23
C ILE A 345 8.95 -4.59 -5.48
N GLY A 346 8.64 -4.53 -4.18
CA GLY A 346 8.59 -5.68 -3.26
C GLY A 346 7.37 -6.60 -3.45
N ASP A 347 7.34 -7.67 -2.68
CA ASP A 347 6.31 -8.70 -2.75
C ASP A 347 4.93 -8.14 -2.38
N GLY A 348 3.93 -8.40 -3.21
CA GLY A 348 2.56 -7.96 -2.99
C GLY A 348 2.36 -6.45 -2.94
N ALA A 349 3.33 -5.64 -3.38
CA ALA A 349 3.35 -4.19 -3.16
C ALA A 349 2.06 -3.48 -3.61
N PHE A 350 1.40 -3.95 -4.66
CA PHE A 350 0.13 -3.44 -5.21
C PHE A 350 -0.89 -4.58 -5.42
N ALA A 351 -0.84 -5.60 -4.58
CA ALA A 351 -1.71 -6.77 -4.71
C ALA A 351 -3.14 -6.50 -4.25
N GLY A 352 -4.10 -7.10 -4.96
CA GLY A 352 -5.47 -7.27 -4.53
C GLY A 352 -5.68 -8.57 -3.73
N ASN A 353 -6.94 -8.82 -3.33
CA ASN A 353 -7.37 -10.09 -2.77
C ASN A 353 -8.88 -10.30 -2.96
N VAL A 354 -9.26 -11.07 -3.98
CA VAL A 354 -10.68 -11.34 -4.29
C VAL A 354 -11.42 -12.07 -3.17
N LEU A 355 -10.73 -12.91 -2.38
CA LEU A 355 -11.37 -13.65 -1.30
C LEU A 355 -11.89 -12.73 -0.18
N TYR A 356 -11.29 -11.56 -0.02
CA TYR A 356 -11.71 -10.54 0.95
C TYR A 356 -12.45 -9.37 0.29
N ASN A 357 -12.83 -9.49 -0.99
CA ASN A 357 -13.44 -8.41 -1.78
C ASN A 357 -12.57 -7.14 -1.79
N LYS A 358 -11.26 -7.31 -1.93
CA LYS A 358 -10.22 -6.28 -1.96
C LYS A 358 -9.51 -6.26 -3.31
N THR A 359 -10.26 -6.31 -4.39
CA THR A 359 -9.72 -6.27 -5.75
C THR A 359 -9.07 -4.91 -6.02
N MET A 360 -7.90 -4.93 -6.61
CA MET A 360 -7.24 -3.73 -7.11
C MET A 360 -7.80 -3.36 -8.49
N HIS A 361 -7.76 -2.07 -8.81
CA HIS A 361 -8.39 -1.53 -10.01
C HIS A 361 -7.44 -0.64 -10.82
N LEU A 362 -6.15 -0.98 -10.88
CA LEU A 362 -5.19 -0.27 -11.71
C LEU A 362 -5.56 -0.46 -13.19
N THR A 363 -5.61 0.65 -13.92
CA THR A 363 -5.85 0.68 -15.37
C THR A 363 -4.59 0.95 -16.16
N SER A 364 -3.58 1.59 -15.54
CA SER A 364 -2.32 1.91 -16.19
C SER A 364 -1.15 1.96 -15.22
N ILE A 365 0.02 1.53 -15.68
CA ILE A 365 1.28 1.57 -14.94
C ILE A 365 2.36 2.08 -15.88
N SER A 366 3.12 3.10 -15.43
CA SER A 366 4.33 3.56 -16.10
C SER A 366 5.55 3.17 -15.28
N PHE A 367 6.30 2.18 -15.78
CA PHE A 367 7.54 1.73 -15.17
C PHE A 367 8.72 2.58 -15.65
N PRO A 368 9.71 2.89 -14.80
CA PRO A 368 10.92 3.60 -15.22
C PRO A 368 11.94 2.63 -15.82
N ASP A 369 12.80 3.18 -16.69
CA ASP A 369 13.88 2.40 -17.31
C ASP A 369 14.96 1.88 -16.32
N THR A 370 14.85 2.23 -15.04
CA THR A 370 15.79 1.79 -13.98
C THR A 370 15.30 0.57 -13.19
N LEU A 371 14.04 0.12 -13.40
CA LEU A 371 13.46 -0.97 -12.63
C LEU A 371 14.10 -2.31 -13.01
N VAL A 372 14.64 -3.01 -12.02
CA VAL A 372 15.37 -4.29 -12.18
C VAL A 372 14.54 -5.49 -11.75
N GLU A 373 13.70 -5.33 -10.74
CA GLU A 373 12.96 -6.44 -10.13
C GLU A 373 11.52 -6.05 -9.77
N ILE A 374 10.60 -6.95 -10.11
CA ILE A 374 9.20 -6.96 -9.67
C ILE A 374 9.02 -8.21 -8.80
N GLY A 375 8.63 -8.02 -7.54
CA GLY A 375 8.51 -9.07 -6.52
C GLY A 375 7.35 -10.03 -6.72
N GLU A 376 7.27 -11.03 -5.82
CA GLU A 376 6.19 -12.03 -5.80
C GLU A 376 4.83 -11.32 -5.61
N ARG A 377 3.82 -11.67 -6.45
CA ARG A 377 2.46 -11.11 -6.38
C ARG A 377 2.37 -9.59 -6.43
N ALA A 378 3.40 -8.88 -6.88
CA ALA A 378 3.50 -7.42 -6.77
C ALA A 378 2.29 -6.67 -7.34
N PHE A 379 1.68 -7.16 -8.42
CA PHE A 379 0.49 -6.62 -9.08
C PHE A 379 -0.64 -7.65 -9.22
N ALA A 380 -0.65 -8.69 -8.38
CA ALA A 380 -1.67 -9.73 -8.44
C ALA A 380 -3.08 -9.15 -8.28
N GLU A 381 -4.05 -9.73 -9.03
CA GLU A 381 -5.48 -9.40 -8.91
C GLU A 381 -5.82 -7.94 -9.23
N ASN A 382 -5.08 -7.33 -10.19
CA ASN A 382 -5.41 -6.06 -10.81
C ASN A 382 -6.30 -6.32 -12.05
N GLU A 383 -7.60 -6.50 -11.83
CA GLU A 383 -8.51 -6.95 -12.86
C GLU A 383 -8.71 -5.95 -14.02
N ASP A 384 -8.57 -4.65 -13.77
CA ASP A 384 -8.81 -3.61 -14.78
C ASP A 384 -7.57 -3.29 -15.64
N LEU A 385 -6.43 -3.92 -15.36
CA LEU A 385 -5.20 -3.72 -16.12
C LEU A 385 -5.29 -4.41 -17.47
N THR A 386 -5.08 -3.69 -18.57
CA THR A 386 -5.27 -4.21 -19.94
C THR A 386 -3.99 -4.32 -20.74
N ASP A 387 -3.02 -3.45 -20.46
CA ASP A 387 -1.78 -3.34 -21.20
C ASP A 387 -0.64 -2.94 -20.26
N ILE A 388 0.52 -3.57 -20.41
CA ILE A 388 1.74 -3.17 -19.69
C ILE A 388 2.95 -3.22 -20.62
N THR A 389 3.85 -2.23 -20.45
CA THR A 389 5.17 -2.24 -21.04
C THR A 389 6.20 -2.39 -19.94
N LEU A 390 6.96 -3.48 -20.00
CA LEU A 390 8.04 -3.75 -19.05
C LEU A 390 9.32 -3.03 -19.50
N PRO A 391 10.11 -2.46 -18.59
CA PRO A 391 11.29 -1.70 -18.97
C PRO A 391 12.46 -2.61 -19.38
N PRO A 392 13.40 -2.10 -20.20
CA PRO A 392 14.51 -2.89 -20.70
C PRO A 392 15.55 -3.30 -19.63
N SER A 393 15.55 -2.64 -18.48
CA SER A 393 16.41 -2.97 -17.35
C SER A 393 15.90 -4.14 -16.51
N LEU A 394 14.61 -4.52 -16.67
CA LEU A 394 13.97 -5.56 -15.86
C LEU A 394 14.64 -6.92 -16.12
N LYS A 395 15.11 -7.55 -15.05
CA LYS A 395 15.79 -8.85 -15.09
C LYS A 395 14.88 -9.99 -14.71
N LYS A 396 14.01 -9.75 -13.75
CA LYS A 396 13.18 -10.80 -13.16
C LYS A 396 11.76 -10.31 -12.92
N ILE A 397 10.80 -11.17 -13.27
CA ILE A 397 9.40 -11.07 -12.87
C ILE A 397 9.18 -12.13 -11.80
N GLY A 398 8.71 -11.71 -10.60
CA GLY A 398 8.47 -12.60 -9.47
C GLY A 398 7.33 -13.59 -9.69
N GLN A 399 7.25 -14.58 -8.78
CA GLN A 399 6.16 -15.55 -8.77
C GLN A 399 4.82 -14.82 -8.65
N ASP A 400 3.80 -15.28 -9.43
CA ASP A 400 2.44 -14.72 -9.40
C ASP A 400 2.35 -13.19 -9.61
N ALA A 401 3.37 -12.53 -10.13
CA ALA A 401 3.50 -11.06 -10.13
C ALA A 401 2.28 -10.35 -10.75
N PHE A 402 1.69 -10.89 -11.81
CA PHE A 402 0.48 -10.38 -12.49
C PHE A 402 -0.63 -11.45 -12.57
N THR A 403 -0.62 -12.40 -11.64
CA THR A 403 -1.65 -13.45 -11.60
C THR A 403 -3.04 -12.83 -11.45
N SER A 404 -4.02 -13.38 -12.17
CA SER A 404 -5.43 -12.93 -12.12
C SER A 404 -5.65 -11.45 -12.53
N CYS A 405 -4.75 -10.87 -13.33
CA CYS A 405 -5.02 -9.66 -14.09
C CYS A 405 -5.92 -10.04 -15.29
N SER A 406 -7.20 -10.29 -15.02
CA SER A 406 -8.11 -10.99 -15.94
C SER A 406 -8.42 -10.24 -17.24
N ASN A 407 -8.20 -8.92 -17.29
CA ASN A 407 -8.34 -8.12 -18.50
C ASN A 407 -7.00 -7.79 -19.17
N LEU A 408 -5.87 -8.33 -18.70
CA LEU A 408 -4.56 -8.07 -19.28
C LEU A 408 -4.45 -8.81 -20.63
N THR A 409 -4.53 -8.04 -21.73
CA THR A 409 -4.49 -8.56 -23.11
C THR A 409 -3.12 -8.47 -23.74
N THR A 410 -2.28 -7.52 -23.29
CA THR A 410 -1.00 -7.24 -23.93
C THR A 410 0.10 -7.01 -22.88
N VAL A 411 1.23 -7.69 -23.06
CA VAL A 411 2.46 -7.47 -22.30
C VAL A 411 3.61 -7.25 -23.27
N HIS A 412 4.20 -6.06 -23.21
CA HIS A 412 5.39 -5.73 -23.99
C HIS A 412 6.65 -6.05 -23.18
N MET A 413 7.18 -7.24 -23.34
CA MET A 413 8.47 -7.65 -22.76
C MET A 413 9.61 -7.13 -23.62
N GLN A 414 10.66 -6.62 -22.97
CA GLN A 414 11.85 -6.09 -23.64
C GLN A 414 13.03 -7.04 -23.53
N GLU A 415 14.00 -6.90 -24.44
CA GLU A 415 15.28 -7.60 -24.29
C GLU A 415 15.98 -7.15 -23.00
N GLY A 416 16.59 -8.09 -22.32
CA GLY A 416 17.21 -7.93 -21.01
C GLY A 416 16.54 -8.68 -19.88
N LEU A 417 15.25 -9.09 -20.06
CA LEU A 417 14.55 -9.98 -19.13
C LEU A 417 15.19 -11.37 -19.17
N GLU A 418 15.53 -11.93 -18.02
CA GLU A 418 16.25 -13.19 -17.86
C GLU A 418 15.35 -14.35 -17.39
N SER A 419 14.36 -14.03 -16.51
CA SER A 419 13.46 -15.07 -15.97
C SER A 419 12.03 -14.57 -15.77
N ILE A 420 11.08 -15.49 -15.96
CA ILE A 420 9.64 -15.33 -15.71
C ILE A 420 9.24 -16.33 -14.62
N GLY A 421 8.85 -15.83 -13.46
CA GLY A 421 8.55 -16.64 -12.28
C GLY A 421 7.27 -17.47 -12.40
N ALA A 422 7.12 -18.42 -11.49
CA ALA A 422 5.98 -19.34 -11.45
C ALA A 422 4.66 -18.56 -11.36
N GLY A 423 3.67 -18.92 -12.20
CA GLY A 423 2.36 -18.28 -12.20
C GLY A 423 2.34 -16.80 -12.59
N ALA A 424 3.45 -16.21 -13.03
CA ALA A 424 3.62 -14.76 -13.18
C ALA A 424 2.48 -14.07 -13.96
N PHE A 425 1.93 -14.73 -14.99
CA PHE A 425 0.82 -14.25 -15.82
C PHE A 425 -0.36 -15.24 -15.84
N SER A 426 -0.51 -16.06 -14.81
CA SER A 426 -1.60 -17.03 -14.75
C SER A 426 -2.95 -16.33 -14.65
N ASN A 427 -3.99 -16.93 -15.26
CA ASN A 427 -5.37 -16.40 -15.27
C ASN A 427 -5.47 -14.97 -15.88
N THR A 428 -4.73 -14.70 -16.95
CA THR A 428 -4.79 -13.46 -17.73
C THR A 428 -5.52 -13.67 -19.06
N ASN A 429 -5.70 -12.58 -19.82
CA ASN A 429 -6.37 -12.60 -21.14
C ASN A 429 -5.37 -12.31 -22.29
N LEU A 430 -4.16 -12.84 -22.22
CA LEU A 430 -3.10 -12.53 -23.18
C LEU A 430 -3.39 -13.11 -24.57
N HIS A 431 -3.55 -12.24 -25.57
CA HIS A 431 -3.80 -12.65 -26.96
C HIS A 431 -2.54 -13.16 -27.66
N ALA A 432 -1.40 -12.58 -27.34
CA ALA A 432 -0.10 -13.03 -27.85
C ALA A 432 0.93 -13.04 -26.73
N ILE A 433 1.66 -14.13 -26.61
CA ILE A 433 2.79 -14.27 -25.70
C ILE A 433 4.06 -14.27 -26.53
N ARG A 434 4.88 -13.22 -26.40
CA ARG A 434 6.16 -13.08 -27.09
C ARG A 434 7.26 -12.99 -26.06
N ILE A 435 8.10 -14.02 -26.02
CA ILE A 435 9.21 -14.14 -25.09
C ILE A 435 10.47 -13.58 -25.75
N PRO A 436 11.16 -12.60 -25.16
CA PRO A 436 12.43 -12.07 -25.65
C PRO A 436 13.53 -13.14 -25.76
N ASP A 437 14.50 -12.93 -26.65
CA ASP A 437 15.64 -13.84 -26.81
C ASP A 437 16.55 -13.89 -25.56
N SER A 438 16.47 -12.88 -24.68
CA SER A 438 17.24 -12.82 -23.44
C SER A 438 16.70 -13.70 -22.31
N VAL A 439 15.43 -14.17 -22.41
CA VAL A 439 14.82 -15.03 -21.38
C VAL A 439 15.41 -16.44 -21.44
N GLU A 440 15.94 -16.90 -20.33
CA GLU A 440 16.51 -18.25 -20.18
C GLU A 440 15.55 -19.22 -19.49
N GLU A 441 14.74 -18.73 -18.55
CA GLU A 441 13.89 -19.56 -17.69
C GLU A 441 12.44 -19.07 -17.64
N ILE A 442 11.50 -19.98 -17.87
CA ILE A 442 10.06 -19.81 -17.68
C ILE A 442 9.61 -20.86 -16.69
N GLU A 443 9.22 -20.44 -15.49
CA GLU A 443 8.88 -21.34 -14.40
C GLU A 443 7.48 -21.96 -14.55
N GLU A 444 7.09 -22.84 -13.61
CA GLU A 444 5.83 -23.57 -13.63
C GLU A 444 4.62 -22.63 -13.65
N ASN A 445 3.57 -23.00 -14.40
CA ASN A 445 2.32 -22.23 -14.49
C ASN A 445 2.47 -20.78 -14.97
N ALA A 446 3.62 -20.34 -15.49
CA ALA A 446 3.90 -18.93 -15.77
C ALA A 446 2.80 -18.22 -16.57
N PHE A 447 2.18 -18.92 -17.53
CA PHE A 447 1.06 -18.46 -18.37
C PHE A 447 -0.16 -19.41 -18.27
N PHE A 448 -0.33 -20.06 -17.12
CA PHE A 448 -1.43 -21.01 -16.90
C PHE A 448 -2.79 -20.33 -17.06
N ASN A 449 -3.71 -21.01 -17.74
CA ASN A 449 -5.09 -20.58 -17.95
C ASN A 449 -5.22 -19.18 -18.58
N THR A 450 -4.30 -18.81 -19.49
CA THR A 450 -4.45 -17.60 -20.30
C THR A 450 -5.58 -17.79 -21.31
N THR A 451 -6.47 -16.79 -21.39
CA THR A 451 -7.64 -16.84 -22.29
C THR A 451 -7.34 -16.15 -23.63
N ASN A 452 -8.09 -16.52 -24.69
CA ASN A 452 -8.02 -15.91 -26.03
C ASN A 452 -6.64 -15.90 -26.68
N THR A 453 -5.70 -16.72 -26.20
CA THR A 453 -4.34 -16.78 -26.74
C THR A 453 -4.35 -17.38 -28.14
N CYS A 454 -3.75 -16.71 -29.12
CA CYS A 454 -3.64 -17.14 -30.51
C CYS A 454 -2.20 -17.29 -31.01
N LEU A 455 -1.22 -16.78 -30.26
CA LEU A 455 0.21 -16.84 -30.58
C LEU A 455 1.04 -17.08 -29.33
N ILE A 456 1.93 -18.06 -29.38
CA ILE A 456 3.07 -18.21 -28.47
C ILE A 456 4.33 -18.21 -29.32
N ASP A 457 5.20 -17.24 -29.11
CA ASP A 457 6.47 -17.03 -29.77
C ASP A 457 7.58 -17.12 -28.72
N LEU A 458 8.31 -18.23 -28.73
CA LEU A 458 9.36 -18.49 -27.76
C LEU A 458 10.67 -17.88 -28.23
N GLY A 459 11.31 -17.08 -27.39
CA GLY A 459 12.64 -16.52 -27.68
C GLY A 459 13.72 -17.59 -27.84
N ASN A 460 14.74 -17.28 -28.64
CA ASN A 460 15.84 -18.22 -28.95
C ASN A 460 16.78 -18.48 -27.77
N GLY A 461 16.66 -17.73 -26.67
CA GLY A 461 17.46 -17.93 -25.44
C GLY A 461 16.88 -18.89 -24.44
N VAL A 462 15.58 -19.22 -24.56
CA VAL A 462 14.87 -20.07 -23.58
C VAL A 462 15.52 -21.43 -23.48
N GLN A 463 15.90 -21.84 -22.27
CA GLN A 463 16.54 -23.11 -21.95
C GLN A 463 15.63 -24.03 -21.14
N TYR A 464 14.81 -23.45 -20.26
CA TYR A 464 13.93 -24.18 -19.34
C TYR A 464 12.49 -23.68 -19.44
N ILE A 465 11.55 -24.60 -19.57
CA ILE A 465 10.10 -24.35 -19.52
C ILE A 465 9.49 -25.31 -18.48
N GLY A 466 8.94 -24.75 -17.41
CA GLY A 466 8.38 -25.49 -16.27
C GLY A 466 7.08 -26.23 -16.58
N ASP A 467 6.60 -26.99 -15.60
CA ASP A 467 5.34 -27.74 -15.70
C ASP A 467 4.17 -26.78 -15.91
N TYR A 468 3.27 -27.09 -16.85
CA TYR A 468 2.05 -26.32 -17.15
C TYR A 468 2.29 -24.88 -17.57
N ALA A 469 3.51 -24.50 -17.93
CA ALA A 469 3.90 -23.10 -18.14
C ALA A 469 3.03 -22.38 -19.17
N PHE A 470 2.59 -23.07 -20.23
CA PHE A 470 1.68 -22.56 -21.25
C PHE A 470 0.44 -23.45 -21.40
N GLU A 471 -0.09 -23.97 -20.31
CA GLU A 471 -1.41 -24.58 -20.29
C GLU A 471 -2.46 -23.48 -20.38
N ILE A 472 -3.02 -23.30 -21.58
CA ILE A 472 -3.93 -22.20 -21.90
C ILE A 472 -5.39 -22.54 -21.56
N ALA A 473 -6.28 -21.54 -21.59
CA ALA A 473 -7.71 -21.76 -21.34
C ALA A 473 -8.42 -22.42 -22.51
N GLU A 474 -9.54 -23.13 -22.23
CA GLU A 474 -10.45 -23.66 -23.25
C GLU A 474 -10.96 -22.53 -24.16
N GLY A 475 -10.89 -22.71 -25.48
CA GLY A 475 -11.31 -21.70 -26.46
C GLY A 475 -10.18 -20.89 -27.08
N SER A 476 -8.96 -21.02 -26.59
CA SER A 476 -7.78 -20.46 -27.25
C SER A 476 -7.53 -21.09 -28.61
N SER A 477 -6.97 -20.32 -29.57
CA SER A 477 -6.90 -20.69 -30.97
C SER A 477 -5.49 -21.06 -31.45
N ILE A 478 -4.63 -21.55 -30.56
CA ILE A 478 -3.26 -21.97 -30.92
C ILE A 478 -3.28 -23.28 -31.69
N SER A 479 -2.72 -23.27 -32.90
CA SER A 479 -2.60 -24.45 -33.75
C SER A 479 -1.18 -25.00 -33.85
N SER A 480 -0.17 -24.21 -33.52
CA SER A 480 1.23 -24.63 -33.52
C SER A 480 2.12 -23.76 -32.62
N ILE A 481 3.17 -24.37 -32.12
CA ILE A 481 4.25 -23.66 -31.40
C ILE A 481 5.58 -24.14 -31.98
N PHE A 482 6.51 -23.20 -32.26
CA PHE A 482 7.89 -23.53 -32.59
C PHE A 482 8.73 -23.49 -31.29
N VAL A 483 9.47 -24.57 -31.04
CA VAL A 483 10.39 -24.67 -29.88
C VAL A 483 11.82 -24.54 -30.40
N PRO A 484 12.56 -23.51 -29.99
CA PRO A 484 13.94 -23.31 -30.42
C PRO A 484 14.89 -24.39 -29.89
N GLU A 485 16.05 -24.56 -30.54
CA GLU A 485 17.07 -25.55 -30.17
C GLU A 485 17.70 -25.27 -28.80
N SER A 486 17.62 -24.07 -28.31
CA SER A 486 18.10 -23.65 -26.96
C SER A 486 17.37 -24.37 -25.83
N VAL A 487 16.11 -24.77 -26.04
CA VAL A 487 15.30 -25.45 -25.02
C VAL A 487 15.84 -26.85 -24.74
N THR A 488 16.31 -27.04 -23.52
CA THR A 488 16.88 -28.29 -23.03
C THR A 488 15.98 -29.04 -22.06
N PHE A 489 14.90 -28.39 -21.59
CA PHE A 489 13.93 -28.98 -20.68
C PHE A 489 12.50 -28.46 -20.97
N LEU A 490 11.58 -29.39 -21.08
CA LEU A 490 10.14 -29.14 -21.18
C LEU A 490 9.42 -29.94 -20.09
N GLY A 491 8.77 -29.22 -19.15
CA GLY A 491 7.99 -29.80 -18.07
C GLY A 491 6.71 -30.49 -18.53
N SER A 492 6.03 -31.18 -17.62
CA SER A 492 4.77 -31.86 -17.87
C SER A 492 3.71 -30.89 -18.39
N ALA A 493 3.05 -31.26 -19.50
CA ALA A 493 1.96 -30.49 -20.14
C ALA A 493 2.30 -28.99 -20.32
N SER A 494 3.60 -28.68 -20.44
CA SER A 494 4.06 -27.30 -20.59
C SER A 494 3.60 -26.63 -21.88
N LEU A 495 3.37 -27.41 -22.95
CA LEU A 495 2.95 -26.96 -24.28
C LEU A 495 1.89 -27.88 -24.87
N GLY A 496 0.92 -27.31 -25.59
CA GLY A 496 -0.05 -28.07 -26.38
C GLY A 496 -1.25 -28.63 -25.60
N TYR A 497 -1.51 -28.10 -24.45
CA TYR A 497 -2.63 -28.48 -23.59
C TYR A 497 -3.48 -27.28 -23.19
N PHE A 498 -4.74 -27.55 -22.85
CA PHE A 498 -5.61 -26.57 -22.24
C PHE A 498 -6.24 -27.10 -20.94
N ALA A 499 -6.49 -26.17 -20.01
CA ALA A 499 -7.16 -26.42 -18.76
C ALA A 499 -8.68 -26.48 -18.96
N LYS A 500 -9.28 -27.65 -18.73
CA LYS A 500 -10.72 -27.81 -18.71
C LYS A 500 -11.21 -27.87 -17.26
N ASN A 501 -12.01 -26.89 -16.86
CA ASN A 501 -12.59 -26.89 -15.53
C ASN A 501 -13.76 -27.90 -15.46
N THR A 502 -13.61 -28.98 -14.69
CA THR A 502 -14.61 -30.02 -14.46
C THR A 502 -15.13 -30.03 -13.02
N GLY A 503 -15.65 -28.87 -12.57
CA GLY A 503 -16.27 -28.76 -11.25
C GLY A 503 -15.27 -28.58 -10.08
N GLY A 504 -14.20 -27.84 -10.29
CA GLY A 504 -13.19 -27.49 -9.31
C GLY A 504 -11.86 -28.23 -9.47
N PHE A 505 -11.76 -29.10 -10.48
CA PHE A 505 -10.51 -29.71 -10.94
C PHE A 505 -10.25 -29.28 -12.38
N TYR A 506 -8.99 -29.16 -12.76
CA TYR A 506 -8.60 -28.94 -14.14
C TYR A 506 -8.17 -30.28 -14.77
N ASP A 507 -8.89 -30.69 -15.82
CA ASP A 507 -8.50 -31.83 -16.60
C ASP A 507 -7.63 -31.41 -17.78
N LEU A 508 -6.46 -32.01 -17.90
CA LEU A 508 -5.54 -31.79 -19.00
C LEU A 508 -6.12 -32.34 -20.32
N THR A 509 -6.35 -31.47 -21.27
CA THR A 509 -6.86 -31.86 -22.57
C THR A 509 -5.90 -31.39 -23.67
N PRO A 510 -5.40 -32.29 -24.56
CA PRO A 510 -4.56 -31.88 -25.67
C PRO A 510 -5.31 -30.96 -26.64
N LEU A 511 -4.64 -29.92 -27.12
CA LEU A 511 -5.15 -29.08 -28.21
C LEU A 511 -5.29 -29.89 -29.50
N THR A 512 -6.42 -29.78 -30.19
CA THR A 512 -6.65 -30.45 -31.46
C THR A 512 -7.43 -29.58 -32.43
N PRO A 513 -6.88 -29.29 -33.65
CA PRO A 513 -5.57 -29.70 -34.14
C PRO A 513 -4.41 -28.89 -33.55
N PHE A 514 -3.29 -29.52 -33.20
CA PHE A 514 -2.11 -28.87 -32.71
C PHE A 514 -0.84 -29.55 -33.22
N VAL A 515 0.18 -28.78 -33.60
CA VAL A 515 1.47 -29.26 -34.07
C VAL A 515 2.60 -28.57 -33.32
N LEU A 516 3.43 -29.33 -32.65
CA LEU A 516 4.69 -28.84 -32.14
C LEU A 516 5.75 -28.88 -33.25
N SER A 517 6.54 -27.82 -33.38
CA SER A 517 7.61 -27.78 -34.38
C SER A 517 8.94 -27.41 -33.71
N GLY A 518 10.02 -27.90 -34.32
CA GLY A 518 11.38 -27.68 -33.83
C GLY A 518 12.39 -28.49 -34.60
N LYS A 519 13.67 -28.39 -34.20
CA LYS A 519 14.74 -29.13 -34.84
C LYS A 519 14.58 -30.64 -34.63
N LYS A 520 14.85 -31.42 -35.65
CA LYS A 520 14.85 -32.87 -35.54
C LYS A 520 15.89 -33.36 -34.52
N GLY A 521 15.49 -34.21 -33.60
CA GLY A 521 16.33 -34.74 -32.52
C GLY A 521 16.44 -33.82 -31.30
N SER A 522 15.70 -32.70 -31.26
CA SER A 522 15.65 -31.78 -30.13
C SER A 522 14.72 -32.26 -29.01
N GLU A 523 14.72 -31.56 -27.89
CA GLU A 523 13.81 -31.79 -26.78
C GLU A 523 12.34 -31.66 -27.21
N ALA A 524 12.03 -30.77 -28.16
CA ALA A 524 10.69 -30.63 -28.73
C ALA A 524 10.17 -31.94 -29.37
N GLU A 525 10.99 -32.69 -30.13
CA GLU A 525 10.61 -33.97 -30.69
C GLU A 525 10.43 -35.04 -29.60
N ALA A 526 11.32 -35.07 -28.60
CA ALA A 526 11.22 -35.97 -27.47
C ALA A 526 9.96 -35.74 -26.64
N TYR A 527 9.67 -34.47 -26.31
CA TYR A 527 8.47 -34.06 -25.61
C TYR A 527 7.18 -34.41 -26.40
N ALA A 528 7.10 -34.04 -27.69
CA ALA A 528 5.95 -34.35 -28.51
C ALA A 528 5.65 -35.88 -28.54
N LYS A 529 6.70 -36.68 -28.64
CA LYS A 529 6.58 -38.15 -28.58
C LYS A 529 6.09 -38.63 -27.20
N GLN A 530 6.62 -38.09 -26.13
CA GLN A 530 6.22 -38.43 -24.75
C GLN A 530 4.77 -38.05 -24.50
N GLN A 531 4.36 -36.87 -24.96
CA GLN A 531 3.03 -36.30 -24.77
C GLN A 531 2.01 -36.72 -25.85
N THR A 532 2.41 -37.53 -26.79
CA THR A 532 1.55 -37.99 -27.92
C THR A 532 1.01 -36.86 -28.80
N LEU A 533 1.76 -35.76 -28.94
CA LEU A 533 1.45 -34.63 -29.78
C LEU A 533 2.01 -34.80 -31.20
N SER A 534 1.40 -34.14 -32.21
CA SER A 534 1.96 -34.09 -33.56
C SER A 534 3.24 -33.26 -33.58
N PHE A 535 4.26 -33.72 -34.30
CA PHE A 535 5.54 -33.03 -34.44
C PHE A 535 5.89 -32.83 -35.90
N THR A 536 6.43 -31.64 -36.23
CA THR A 536 6.98 -31.34 -37.55
C THR A 536 8.39 -30.76 -37.39
N ALA A 537 9.37 -31.37 -38.06
CA ALA A 537 10.73 -30.89 -38.05
C ALA A 537 10.83 -29.56 -38.81
N ALA A 538 11.38 -28.54 -38.14
CA ALA A 538 11.65 -27.20 -38.66
C ALA A 538 12.93 -26.64 -38.05
N ASP A 539 13.76 -25.93 -38.82
CA ASP A 539 15.01 -25.34 -38.33
C ASP A 539 14.83 -23.92 -37.78
N ALA A 540 13.69 -23.29 -38.04
CA ALA A 540 13.36 -21.94 -37.55
C ALA A 540 11.84 -21.75 -37.41
N ALA A 541 11.44 -20.80 -36.57
CA ALA A 541 10.06 -20.38 -36.47
C ALA A 541 9.50 -19.87 -37.81
N PRO A 542 8.19 -20.00 -38.09
CA PRO A 542 7.57 -19.43 -39.27
C PRO A 542 7.81 -17.92 -39.30
N THR A 543 8.37 -17.46 -40.44
CA THR A 543 8.62 -16.02 -40.63
C THR A 543 7.30 -15.29 -40.87
N MET A 544 7.01 -14.27 -40.08
CA MET A 544 5.87 -13.37 -40.30
C MET A 544 6.12 -12.48 -41.50
N THR A 545 5.24 -12.53 -42.49
CA THR A 545 5.27 -11.69 -43.68
C THR A 545 4.24 -10.59 -43.55
N ALA A 546 4.69 -9.33 -43.60
CA ALA A 546 3.84 -8.16 -43.54
C ALA A 546 3.26 -7.81 -44.91
N TYR A 547 1.96 -7.69 -44.99
CA TYR A 547 1.19 -7.24 -46.14
C TYR A 547 0.54 -5.92 -45.84
N ARG A 548 0.69 -4.93 -46.73
CA ARG A 548 0.10 -3.59 -46.55
C ARG A 548 -1.05 -3.41 -47.55
N ASP A 549 -2.21 -3.05 -47.03
CA ASP A 549 -3.30 -2.59 -47.87
C ASP A 549 -3.08 -1.12 -48.24
N ALA A 550 -3.02 -0.85 -49.55
CA ALA A 550 -2.69 0.49 -50.04
C ALA A 550 -3.83 1.51 -49.84
N ALA A 551 -5.06 1.05 -49.76
CA ALA A 551 -6.23 1.91 -49.61
C ALA A 551 -6.47 2.36 -48.15
N THR A 552 -6.30 1.45 -47.23
CA THR A 552 -6.56 1.70 -45.76
C THR A 552 -5.29 2.01 -44.99
N GLY A 553 -4.11 1.67 -45.55
CA GLY A 553 -2.84 1.78 -44.84
C GLY A 553 -2.62 0.70 -43.78
N ILE A 554 -3.57 -0.23 -43.59
CA ILE A 554 -3.49 -1.34 -42.62
C ILE A 554 -2.35 -2.30 -43.03
N ILE A 555 -1.61 -2.74 -42.02
CA ILE A 555 -0.57 -3.76 -42.20
C ILE A 555 -1.03 -5.01 -41.49
N VAL A 556 -1.06 -6.13 -42.22
CA VAL A 556 -1.39 -7.45 -41.67
C VAL A 556 -0.19 -8.35 -41.83
N SER A 557 0.35 -8.84 -40.72
CA SER A 557 1.45 -9.82 -40.72
C SER A 557 0.91 -11.21 -40.41
N VAL A 558 1.29 -12.17 -41.25
CA VAL A 558 0.86 -13.58 -41.13
C VAL A 558 2.04 -14.53 -41.33
N PRO A 559 2.01 -15.77 -40.80
CA PRO A 559 3.10 -16.75 -40.93
C PRO A 559 3.08 -17.44 -42.31
N ALA A 560 2.91 -16.69 -43.39
CA ALA A 560 2.90 -17.17 -44.73
C ALA A 560 3.38 -16.12 -45.71
N SER A 561 4.00 -16.51 -46.81
CA SER A 561 4.48 -15.63 -47.87
C SER A 561 3.76 -15.92 -49.21
N GLY A 562 3.88 -14.99 -50.15
CA GLY A 562 3.30 -15.13 -51.49
C GLY A 562 1.77 -14.99 -51.53
N LEU A 563 1.17 -14.37 -50.55
CA LEU A 563 -0.25 -14.07 -50.46
C LEU A 563 -0.59 -12.68 -51.01
N THR A 564 -1.86 -12.52 -51.40
CA THR A 564 -2.43 -11.21 -51.70
C THR A 564 -3.42 -10.82 -50.64
N LEU A 565 -3.21 -9.64 -50.00
CA LEU A 565 -4.10 -9.07 -48.99
C LEU A 565 -5.18 -8.23 -49.70
N GLN A 566 -6.43 -8.40 -49.27
CA GLN A 566 -7.54 -7.55 -49.59
C GLN A 566 -8.24 -7.15 -48.28
N VAL A 567 -8.38 -5.85 -48.04
CA VAL A 567 -9.14 -5.32 -46.92
C VAL A 567 -10.36 -4.57 -47.43
N THR A 568 -11.54 -4.97 -47.01
CA THR A 568 -12.78 -4.21 -47.28
C THR A 568 -13.30 -3.62 -46.00
N VAL A 569 -13.86 -2.39 -46.09
CA VAL A 569 -14.33 -1.65 -44.93
C VAL A 569 -15.79 -1.28 -45.11
N ASP A 570 -16.65 -1.77 -44.25
CA ASP A 570 -18.05 -1.32 -44.14
C ASP A 570 -18.17 -0.23 -43.08
N THR A 571 -18.47 0.99 -43.51
CA THR A 571 -18.64 2.17 -42.64
C THR A 571 -20.09 2.46 -42.30
N THR A 572 -21.03 1.58 -42.64
CA THR A 572 -22.48 1.78 -42.44
C THR A 572 -23.03 1.24 -41.13
N GLY A 573 -22.20 0.66 -40.31
CA GLY A 573 -22.59 0.07 -39.02
C GLY A 573 -22.86 1.08 -37.90
N THR A 574 -23.11 0.54 -36.70
CA THR A 574 -23.31 1.32 -35.48
C THR A 574 -22.31 0.85 -34.41
N PRO A 575 -21.83 1.75 -33.55
CA PRO A 575 -20.92 1.37 -32.48
C PRO A 575 -21.60 0.41 -31.47
N LYS A 576 -20.80 -0.44 -30.85
CA LYS A 576 -21.27 -1.40 -29.83
C LYS A 576 -21.59 -0.71 -28.49
N GLN A 577 -20.98 0.44 -28.23
CA GLN A 577 -21.25 1.25 -27.06
C GLN A 577 -21.75 2.63 -27.49
N ALA A 578 -22.69 3.19 -26.70
CA ALA A 578 -23.34 4.47 -27.03
C ALA A 578 -22.37 5.68 -27.02
N THR A 579 -21.25 5.57 -26.32
CA THR A 579 -20.22 6.62 -26.19
C THR A 579 -19.11 6.52 -27.25
N ALA A 580 -19.12 5.47 -28.07
CA ALA A 580 -18.12 5.26 -29.10
C ALA A 580 -18.60 5.74 -30.48
N SER A 581 -17.64 6.11 -31.33
CA SER A 581 -17.91 6.39 -32.74
C SER A 581 -17.53 5.19 -33.59
N PHE A 582 -18.47 4.73 -34.42
CA PHE A 582 -18.24 3.61 -35.32
C PHE A 582 -17.22 4.01 -36.42
N LEU A 583 -16.12 3.25 -36.51
CA LEU A 583 -15.08 3.49 -37.53
C LEU A 583 -15.28 2.58 -38.74
N GLY A 584 -15.68 1.35 -38.53
CA GLY A 584 -15.93 0.41 -39.62
C GLY A 584 -15.86 -1.06 -39.17
N ILE A 585 -16.41 -1.93 -40.04
CA ILE A 585 -16.15 -3.36 -39.99
C ILE A 585 -15.12 -3.65 -41.08
N TYR A 586 -13.96 -4.16 -40.66
CA TYR A 586 -12.86 -4.52 -41.51
C TYR A 586 -12.92 -6.01 -41.82
N ASP A 587 -13.05 -6.37 -43.10
CA ASP A 587 -13.00 -7.76 -43.56
C ASP A 587 -11.64 -7.97 -44.24
N ILE A 588 -10.82 -8.85 -43.67
CA ILE A 588 -9.43 -9.10 -44.04
C ILE A 588 -9.37 -10.45 -44.74
N GLN A 589 -9.06 -10.45 -46.00
CA GLN A 589 -9.01 -11.65 -46.82
C GLN A 589 -7.64 -11.83 -47.45
N PHE A 590 -7.18 -13.09 -47.51
CA PHE A 590 -5.99 -13.46 -48.21
C PHE A 590 -6.32 -14.47 -49.33
N THR A 591 -5.62 -14.32 -50.43
CA THR A 591 -5.62 -15.32 -51.51
C THR A 591 -4.19 -15.75 -51.83
N ASP A 592 -4.01 -17.02 -52.16
CA ASP A 592 -2.73 -17.53 -52.65
C ASP A 592 -2.44 -17.15 -54.11
N ALA A 593 -1.31 -17.60 -54.66
CA ALA A 593 -0.90 -17.33 -56.05
C ALA A 593 -1.86 -17.95 -57.07
N GLN A 594 -2.70 -18.91 -56.69
CA GLN A 594 -3.73 -19.55 -57.50
C GLN A 594 -5.11 -18.92 -57.32
N GLN A 595 -5.19 -17.74 -56.62
CA GLN A 595 -6.43 -17.02 -56.29
C GLN A 595 -7.39 -17.85 -55.41
N GLN A 596 -6.86 -18.79 -54.62
CA GLN A 596 -7.67 -19.53 -53.64
C GLN A 596 -7.66 -18.80 -52.31
N PRO A 597 -8.80 -18.78 -51.56
CA PRO A 597 -8.84 -18.21 -50.24
C PRO A 597 -7.85 -18.89 -49.27
N TYR A 598 -7.11 -18.07 -48.53
CA TYR A 598 -6.20 -18.54 -47.47
C TYR A 598 -6.64 -17.97 -46.14
N THR A 599 -6.81 -18.83 -45.14
CA THR A 599 -7.10 -18.42 -43.76
C THR A 599 -5.84 -18.63 -42.91
N PRO A 600 -5.18 -17.54 -42.49
CA PRO A 600 -4.02 -17.69 -41.64
C PRO A 600 -4.42 -18.21 -40.24
N PRO A 601 -3.54 -19.00 -39.59
CA PRO A 601 -3.80 -19.50 -38.24
C PRO A 601 -3.91 -18.41 -37.20
N TYR A 602 -3.22 -17.30 -37.43
CA TYR A 602 -3.32 -16.06 -36.64
C TYR A 602 -2.80 -14.88 -37.49
N MET A 603 -3.15 -13.64 -37.06
CA MET A 603 -2.76 -12.41 -37.69
C MET A 603 -2.31 -11.39 -36.65
N GLN A 604 -1.29 -10.63 -36.96
CA GLN A 604 -0.99 -9.36 -36.31
C GLN A 604 -1.46 -8.23 -37.22
N ILE A 605 -2.38 -7.39 -36.76
CA ILE A 605 -2.96 -6.33 -37.57
C ILE A 605 -2.59 -4.99 -36.96
N GLN A 606 -2.04 -4.10 -37.75
CA GLN A 606 -1.67 -2.75 -37.35
C GLN A 606 -2.55 -1.75 -38.08
N PHE A 607 -3.34 -1.00 -37.33
CA PHE A 607 -4.17 0.09 -37.80
C PHE A 607 -3.46 1.43 -37.56
N PRO A 608 -3.32 2.30 -38.56
CA PRO A 608 -2.87 3.67 -38.31
C PRO A 608 -3.87 4.40 -37.43
N SER A 609 -3.42 5.02 -36.37
CA SER A 609 -4.26 5.75 -35.41
C SER A 609 -4.22 7.25 -35.66
N ALA A 610 -5.36 7.92 -35.47
CA ALA A 610 -5.41 9.37 -35.47
C ALA A 610 -5.06 9.91 -34.06
N PRO A 611 -4.31 11.00 -33.95
CA PRO A 611 -3.82 11.53 -32.66
C PRO A 611 -4.93 11.83 -31.63
N GLN A 612 -6.14 12.14 -32.11
CA GLN A 612 -7.30 12.49 -31.26
C GLN A 612 -8.03 11.26 -30.70
N ILE A 613 -7.65 10.03 -31.09
CA ILE A 613 -8.31 8.83 -30.61
C ILE A 613 -7.58 8.34 -29.37
N ARG A 614 -8.28 8.30 -28.25
CA ARG A 614 -7.76 7.83 -26.98
C ARG A 614 -7.66 6.32 -26.91
N SER A 615 -8.74 5.65 -27.28
CA SER A 615 -8.80 4.18 -27.27
C SER A 615 -9.71 3.66 -28.38
N TYR A 616 -9.53 2.40 -28.71
CA TYR A 616 -10.38 1.68 -29.64
C TYR A 616 -11.14 0.60 -28.89
N GLN A 617 -12.38 0.40 -29.31
CA GLN A 617 -13.16 -0.77 -28.92
C GLN A 617 -13.17 -1.74 -30.09
N VAL A 618 -12.82 -2.98 -29.81
CA VAL A 618 -12.69 -4.05 -30.79
C VAL A 618 -13.74 -5.09 -30.54
N SER A 619 -14.46 -5.50 -31.58
CA SER A 619 -15.36 -6.64 -31.52
C SER A 619 -15.28 -7.47 -32.80
N TYR A 620 -15.70 -8.70 -32.72
CA TYR A 620 -15.59 -9.66 -33.81
C TYR A 620 -16.99 -10.09 -34.26
N PRO A 621 -17.57 -9.48 -35.30
CA PRO A 621 -19.00 -9.66 -35.68
C PRO A 621 -19.40 -11.11 -35.95
N ASN A 622 -18.48 -11.93 -36.42
CA ASN A 622 -18.75 -13.34 -36.81
C ASN A 622 -18.28 -14.37 -35.75
N ALA A 623 -17.87 -13.92 -34.55
CA ALA A 623 -17.51 -14.86 -33.49
C ALA A 623 -18.75 -15.62 -32.99
N THR A 624 -18.61 -16.95 -32.82
CA THR A 624 -19.70 -17.85 -32.40
C THR A 624 -20.07 -17.72 -30.92
N ALA A 625 -19.15 -17.19 -30.08
CA ALA A 625 -19.41 -16.78 -28.72
C ALA A 625 -19.67 -15.26 -28.68
N SER A 626 -20.56 -14.79 -27.83
CA SER A 626 -20.82 -13.35 -27.71
C SER A 626 -19.52 -12.61 -27.36
N PRO A 627 -18.88 -11.91 -28.31
CA PRO A 627 -17.57 -11.33 -28.02
C PRO A 627 -17.76 -10.20 -27.01
N ALA A 628 -16.97 -10.24 -25.96
CA ALA A 628 -16.76 -9.08 -25.13
C ALA A 628 -16.21 -7.96 -26.02
N VAL A 629 -16.71 -6.73 -25.83
CA VAL A 629 -16.12 -5.57 -26.48
C VAL A 629 -14.82 -5.30 -25.72
N GLU A 630 -13.70 -5.43 -26.41
CA GLU A 630 -12.37 -5.24 -25.84
C GLU A 630 -11.89 -3.81 -26.08
N SER A 631 -11.22 -3.22 -25.13
CA SER A 631 -10.68 -1.86 -25.24
C SER A 631 -9.16 -1.91 -25.44
N TYR A 632 -8.67 -1.15 -26.43
CA TYR A 632 -7.25 -1.08 -26.79
C TYR A 632 -6.79 0.38 -26.86
N TRP A 633 -5.56 0.65 -26.43
CA TRP A 633 -4.91 1.95 -26.52
C TRP A 633 -3.84 1.93 -27.61
N PRO A 634 -3.86 2.90 -28.57
CA PRO A 634 -2.84 2.95 -29.61
C PRO A 634 -1.48 3.35 -29.00
N GLN A 635 -0.43 2.68 -29.45
CA GLN A 635 0.94 2.99 -29.05
C GLN A 635 1.67 3.67 -30.22
N ASN A 636 2.34 4.78 -29.97
CA ASN A 636 3.08 5.55 -30.99
C ASN A 636 2.27 5.82 -32.26
N GLY A 637 0.96 6.07 -32.11
CA GLY A 637 0.06 6.32 -33.25
C GLY A 637 -0.33 5.07 -34.05
N VAL A 638 -0.19 3.89 -33.48
CA VAL A 638 -0.58 2.62 -34.12
C VAL A 638 -1.36 1.75 -33.15
N LEU A 639 -2.52 1.26 -33.57
CA LEU A 639 -3.24 0.18 -32.88
C LEU A 639 -2.75 -1.16 -33.41
N THR A 640 -2.27 -2.03 -32.54
CA THR A 640 -1.85 -3.39 -32.89
C THR A 640 -2.78 -4.42 -32.27
N LEU A 641 -3.34 -5.30 -33.10
CA LEU A 641 -4.21 -6.41 -32.68
C LEU A 641 -3.59 -7.75 -33.06
N TYR A 642 -3.76 -8.74 -32.18
CA TYR A 642 -3.45 -10.15 -32.47
C TYR A 642 -4.75 -10.93 -32.48
N THR A 643 -5.07 -11.61 -33.59
CA THR A 643 -6.36 -12.29 -33.73
C THR A 643 -6.31 -13.42 -34.77
N THR A 644 -7.24 -14.35 -34.68
CA THR A 644 -7.57 -15.36 -35.71
C THR A 644 -8.79 -14.94 -36.50
N HIS A 645 -9.46 -13.85 -36.12
CA HIS A 645 -10.68 -13.40 -36.78
C HIS A 645 -10.38 -12.52 -37.98
N GLN A 646 -10.95 -12.86 -39.12
CA GLN A 646 -10.79 -12.08 -40.37
C GLN A 646 -11.72 -10.86 -40.44
N GLN A 647 -12.78 -10.82 -39.63
CA GLN A 647 -13.70 -9.69 -39.60
C GLN A 647 -13.66 -9.01 -38.23
N ILE A 648 -13.35 -7.72 -38.23
CA ILE A 648 -13.08 -6.90 -37.03
C ILE A 648 -13.92 -5.65 -37.11
N GLN A 649 -14.76 -5.36 -36.11
CA GLN A 649 -15.39 -4.08 -35.93
C GLN A 649 -14.52 -3.21 -35.02
N LEU A 650 -14.20 -2.01 -35.51
CA LEU A 650 -13.53 -0.98 -34.73
C LEU A 650 -14.49 0.17 -34.42
N ASP A 651 -14.57 0.52 -33.17
CA ASP A 651 -15.21 1.71 -32.68
C ASP A 651 -14.14 2.56 -31.96
N SER A 652 -14.19 3.88 -32.04
CA SER A 652 -13.23 4.76 -31.39
C SER A 652 -13.88 5.56 -30.28
N ILE A 653 -13.17 5.75 -29.19
CA ILE A 653 -13.49 6.71 -28.15
C ILE A 653 -12.58 7.93 -28.36
N SER A 654 -13.16 9.02 -28.84
CA SER A 654 -12.46 10.28 -29.01
C SER A 654 -12.35 10.99 -27.67
N LEU A 655 -11.28 11.77 -27.53
CA LEU A 655 -11.15 12.69 -26.40
C LEU A 655 -12.14 13.85 -26.62
N LEU A 656 -13.02 14.10 -25.66
CA LEU A 656 -13.94 15.23 -25.66
C LEU A 656 -13.34 16.36 -24.81
N PRO A 657 -13.09 17.57 -25.35
CA PRO A 657 -12.63 18.69 -24.54
C PRO A 657 -13.58 18.93 -23.36
N GLY A 658 -13.01 18.91 -22.14
CA GLY A 658 -13.79 19.02 -20.89
C GLY A 658 -14.24 17.71 -20.24
N ASP A 659 -14.06 16.57 -20.88
CA ASP A 659 -14.26 15.24 -20.28
C ASP A 659 -13.01 14.83 -19.49
N VAL A 660 -12.86 15.41 -18.31
CA VAL A 660 -11.66 15.23 -17.48
C VAL A 660 -11.66 13.94 -16.64
N ASN A 661 -12.83 13.30 -16.51
CA ASN A 661 -12.98 12.00 -15.87
C ASN A 661 -12.91 10.83 -16.85
N ALA A 662 -12.92 11.18 -18.16
CA ALA A 662 -12.83 10.22 -19.25
C ALA A 662 -13.96 9.20 -19.34
N ASP A 663 -15.19 9.59 -18.94
CA ASP A 663 -16.38 8.74 -19.04
C ASP A 663 -17.11 8.86 -20.39
N GLY A 664 -16.61 9.68 -21.31
CA GLY A 664 -17.18 9.91 -22.64
C GLY A 664 -18.28 10.99 -22.67
N SER A 665 -18.46 11.75 -21.61
CA SER A 665 -19.47 12.80 -21.51
C SER A 665 -18.93 14.02 -20.79
N VAL A 666 -19.27 15.22 -21.23
CA VAL A 666 -18.92 16.46 -20.52
C VAL A 666 -20.06 16.86 -19.62
N THR A 667 -19.88 16.74 -18.32
CA THR A 667 -20.92 16.88 -17.30
C THR A 667 -20.49 17.75 -16.12
N LEU A 668 -21.39 17.93 -15.14
CA LEU A 668 -21.05 18.59 -13.88
C LEU A 668 -19.98 17.83 -13.08
N ALA A 669 -19.84 16.51 -13.29
CA ALA A 669 -18.81 15.70 -12.64
C ALA A 669 -17.41 16.14 -13.09
N ASP A 670 -17.22 16.43 -14.38
CA ASP A 670 -15.95 16.94 -14.94
C ASP A 670 -15.63 18.33 -14.40
N LEU A 671 -16.63 19.20 -14.30
CA LEU A 671 -16.44 20.52 -13.71
C LEU A 671 -15.97 20.45 -12.26
N LEU A 672 -16.56 19.56 -11.47
CA LEU A 672 -16.18 19.35 -10.08
C LEU A 672 -14.79 18.72 -9.98
N MET A 673 -14.45 17.78 -10.86
CA MET A 673 -13.12 17.16 -10.89
C MET A 673 -12.04 18.16 -11.29
N LEU A 674 -12.27 18.96 -12.34
CA LEU A 674 -11.35 20.02 -12.75
C LEU A 674 -11.20 21.08 -11.66
N GLN A 675 -12.30 21.49 -11.00
CA GLN A 675 -12.24 22.42 -9.88
C GLN A 675 -11.39 21.87 -8.71
N ARG A 676 -11.57 20.60 -8.36
CA ARG A 676 -10.76 19.93 -7.33
C ARG A 676 -9.29 19.86 -7.72
N TYR A 677 -9.00 19.51 -8.97
CA TYR A 677 -7.64 19.46 -9.47
C TYR A 677 -6.93 20.83 -9.35
N LEU A 678 -7.58 21.91 -9.79
CA LEU A 678 -7.01 23.26 -9.71
C LEU A 678 -6.86 23.79 -8.27
N LEU A 679 -7.65 23.27 -7.33
CA LEU A 679 -7.49 23.54 -5.90
C LEU A 679 -6.49 22.62 -5.22
N HIS A 680 -5.77 21.78 -5.98
CA HIS A 680 -4.88 20.73 -5.48
C HIS A 680 -5.56 19.68 -4.58
N ASP A 681 -6.87 19.47 -4.78
CA ASP A 681 -7.72 18.54 -4.01
C ASP A 681 -8.37 17.47 -4.92
N GLY A 682 -7.71 17.11 -6.03
CA GLY A 682 -8.21 16.09 -6.95
C GLY A 682 -7.25 15.78 -8.10
N THR A 683 -7.45 14.61 -8.73
CA THR A 683 -6.81 14.19 -9.97
C THR A 683 -7.77 14.29 -11.14
N ILE A 684 -7.24 14.40 -12.36
CA ILE A 684 -8.00 14.29 -13.60
C ILE A 684 -7.46 13.11 -14.41
N PHE A 685 -8.37 12.31 -14.98
CA PHE A 685 -8.00 11.15 -15.79
C PHE A 685 -7.58 11.48 -17.21
N ALA A 686 -8.05 12.61 -17.73
CA ALA A 686 -7.73 13.11 -19.05
C ALA A 686 -7.16 14.53 -18.96
N PRO A 687 -5.88 14.70 -18.55
CA PRO A 687 -5.26 16.01 -18.37
C PRO A 687 -5.30 16.89 -19.63
N ASP A 688 -5.12 16.29 -20.80
CA ASP A 688 -5.17 17.00 -22.09
C ASP A 688 -6.56 17.55 -22.39
N GLN A 689 -7.62 17.04 -21.75
CA GLN A 689 -8.98 17.55 -21.90
C GLN A 689 -9.30 18.66 -20.89
N ALA A 690 -8.49 18.81 -19.88
CA ALA A 690 -8.59 19.86 -18.88
C ALA A 690 -8.11 21.23 -19.40
N ASP A 691 -7.26 21.24 -20.43
CA ASP A 691 -6.90 22.44 -21.20
C ASP A 691 -8.01 22.70 -22.25
N TYR A 692 -9.13 23.22 -21.77
CA TYR A 692 -10.35 23.38 -22.57
C TYR A 692 -10.20 24.47 -23.65
N ASN A 693 -9.30 25.41 -23.46
CA ASN A 693 -9.00 26.51 -24.41
C ASN A 693 -7.81 26.21 -25.33
N THR A 694 -7.14 25.06 -25.14
CA THR A 694 -5.98 24.60 -25.92
C THR A 694 -4.77 25.54 -25.89
N ASP A 695 -4.56 26.24 -24.77
CA ASP A 695 -3.42 27.18 -24.62
C ASP A 695 -2.16 26.48 -24.03
N GLY A 696 -2.21 25.19 -23.78
CA GLY A 696 -1.11 24.37 -23.25
C GLY A 696 -1.01 24.38 -21.73
N SER A 697 -2.01 24.91 -21.02
CA SER A 697 -2.00 25.02 -19.56
C SER A 697 -3.37 24.77 -18.95
N CYS A 698 -3.47 23.78 -18.09
CA CYS A 698 -4.70 23.56 -17.31
C CYS A 698 -4.78 24.55 -16.13
N ASN A 699 -5.72 25.50 -16.17
CA ASN A 699 -5.83 26.58 -15.20
C ASN A 699 -7.28 27.05 -14.96
N GLY A 700 -7.44 28.14 -14.18
CA GLY A 700 -8.75 28.68 -13.84
C GLY A 700 -9.56 29.25 -15.03
N LEU A 701 -8.91 29.51 -16.17
CA LEU A 701 -9.60 29.93 -17.38
C LEU A 701 -10.37 28.77 -18.00
N ASP A 702 -9.75 27.58 -18.05
CA ASP A 702 -10.39 26.34 -18.52
C ASP A 702 -11.60 25.97 -17.68
N LEU A 703 -11.47 26.05 -16.37
CA LEU A 703 -12.57 25.85 -15.44
C LEU A 703 -13.73 26.83 -15.73
N THR A 704 -13.40 28.08 -16.04
CA THR A 704 -14.38 29.11 -16.35
C THR A 704 -15.11 28.83 -17.66
N ILE A 705 -14.37 28.38 -18.68
CA ILE A 705 -14.93 28.05 -19.99
C ILE A 705 -15.79 26.79 -19.89
N LEU A 706 -15.30 25.72 -19.24
CA LEU A 706 -16.08 24.51 -19.00
C LEU A 706 -17.37 24.80 -18.25
N LYS A 707 -17.30 25.63 -17.20
CA LYS A 707 -18.46 26.06 -16.44
C LYS A 707 -19.50 26.79 -17.32
N ARG A 708 -19.05 27.70 -18.19
CA ARG A 708 -19.94 28.42 -19.14
C ARG A 708 -20.57 27.46 -20.13
N THR A 709 -19.83 26.50 -20.64
CA THR A 709 -20.34 25.49 -21.58
C THR A 709 -21.44 24.63 -20.95
N LEU A 710 -21.25 24.18 -19.71
CA LEU A 710 -22.22 23.33 -19.01
C LEU A 710 -23.48 24.09 -18.55
N ILE A 711 -23.36 25.38 -18.22
CA ILE A 711 -24.47 26.19 -17.70
C ILE A 711 -25.21 26.93 -18.81
N GLY A 712 -24.64 26.98 -20.02
CA GLY A 712 -25.31 27.55 -21.19
C GLY A 712 -25.40 29.09 -21.17
N SER A 713 -24.44 29.78 -20.58
CA SER A 713 -24.40 31.26 -20.50
C SER A 713 -23.10 31.84 -21.01
#